data_83e0b59166225ac604a3130698010889
#
_entry.id   83e0b59166225ac604a3130698010889
#
_cell.length_a   1.000
_cell.length_b   1.000
_cell.length_c   1.000
_cell.angle_alpha   90.00
_cell.angle_beta   90.00
_cell.angle_gamma   90.00
#
_symmetry.space_group_name_H-M   'P 1'
#
loop_
_entity.id
_entity.type
_entity.pdbx_description
1 polymer ?
#
loop_
_entity_poly.entity_id
_entity_poly.type
_entity_poly.pdbx_seq_one_letter_code
_entity_poly.pdbx_strand_id
1 'polypeptide(L)'
;MASSTINTLKPTANRSTARAARAALTPALLALAGIVMVGAVLRFNCLDCYGLWYDEVSSVQVAQRGVVAILTDRFGWMRVQTPLHYLLVWLSLKPLDPTTSAVLVRLPSVLAGLLTPAVVYGLGRETFGRAQGLLAALFVAVSAVHVSHSQDARPYVFLALFTALSVYCLLMCERTGERRWWFAFAAATAANLLMTYHALTLATPAIAPYLLWVLYKVWRGRDAEGGRVRLWGAALSLAAIGAVGVVMLADILGVPRVPPDLSLFSPASVGDQLGRMLNRLGQVGVEREAEKTLQWFVAGVAFLGVLFGVRERRFRAVTLCLLMLVVPALLMAVLRTTNSVFQRYVLFTMPFYFLLLANGILAARLLLRATWKWKQAGRAMSGALGAGALVLFGLGLYVYFSPEQHKQLSFLPDYRGAARYLTERAGPGDLIVLLEEPPQGMQVLDFYWHGTPPAPTFDGIDPRLHAQPAPRNIYWVMTYALNDPKYLEALRNASPPGHNFASVAEFDRLLVLEENNPGDVLPSLRRMADRMTAANPPFSPSLQALFTLQGSLMQARGDTQEAASLYRTAGPFYLLGDEYLTTAEGFHTRGDRSAAWREAIMSLFLEPYRPQIHTYLAQLLNEEALSPQSALEQQVARDLEFRN
;
A
#
# COMPACT_ATOMS: atom_id res chain seq x y z
N MET A 1 52.61 26.37 -58.02
CA MET A 1 53.12 25.56 -56.90
C MET A 1 52.89 26.35 -55.62
N ALA A 2 51.89 26.06 -54.88
CA ALA A 2 51.72 26.50 -53.50
C ALA A 2 50.82 25.46 -52.82
N SER A 3 51.46 24.58 -52.04
CA SER A 3 50.81 23.50 -51.25
C SER A 3 50.21 24.10 -49.97
N SER A 4 48.91 24.13 -49.84
CA SER A 4 48.20 24.49 -48.60
C SER A 4 48.12 23.30 -47.69
N THR A 5 48.94 23.29 -46.66
CA THR A 5 48.89 22.30 -45.56
C THR A 5 47.64 22.56 -44.69
N ILE A 6 46.63 21.73 -44.82
CA ILE A 6 45.46 21.72 -43.93
C ILE A 6 45.90 21.12 -42.60
N ASN A 7 46.06 21.96 -41.59
CA ASN A 7 46.30 21.58 -40.22
C ASN A 7 45.01 21.04 -39.60
N THR A 8 44.86 19.73 -39.56
CA THR A 8 43.78 19.04 -38.81
C THR A 8 44.07 19.15 -37.30
N LEU A 9 43.53 20.18 -36.66
CA LEU A 9 43.47 20.28 -35.21
C LEU A 9 42.57 19.13 -34.68
N LYS A 10 43.19 18.02 -34.32
CA LYS A 10 42.53 17.01 -33.45
C LYS A 10 42.22 17.72 -32.12
N PRO A 11 40.97 17.65 -31.63
CA PRO A 11 40.64 18.16 -30.29
C PRO A 11 41.34 17.26 -29.26
N THR A 12 42.46 17.72 -28.73
CA THR A 12 43.09 17.14 -27.55
C THR A 12 42.14 17.37 -26.39
N ALA A 13 41.19 16.42 -26.17
CA ALA A 13 40.38 16.37 -24.97
C ALA A 13 41.35 16.42 -23.78
N ASN A 14 41.28 17.51 -23.05
CA ASN A 14 42.24 17.88 -22.01
C ASN A 14 42.23 16.77 -20.94
N ARG A 15 43.23 15.88 -20.99
CA ARG A 15 43.36 14.72 -20.05
C ARG A 15 43.33 15.17 -18.59
N SER A 16 43.73 16.40 -18.30
CA SER A 16 43.66 17.00 -16.96
C SER A 16 42.23 17.27 -16.50
N THR A 17 41.35 17.75 -17.37
CA THR A 17 39.94 17.97 -17.02
C THR A 17 39.19 16.65 -16.82
N ALA A 18 39.48 15.62 -17.62
CA ALA A 18 38.91 14.29 -17.45
C ALA A 18 39.41 13.62 -16.16
N ARG A 19 40.67 13.81 -15.80
CA ARG A 19 41.26 13.29 -14.54
C ARG A 19 40.70 14.02 -13.32
N ALA A 20 40.54 15.34 -13.37
CA ALA A 20 39.89 16.13 -12.32
C ALA A 20 38.40 15.76 -12.16
N ALA A 21 37.69 15.53 -13.26
CA ALA A 21 36.31 15.09 -13.22
C ALA A 21 36.15 13.68 -12.59
N ARG A 22 37.06 12.74 -12.89
CA ARG A 22 37.13 11.42 -12.27
C ARG A 22 37.50 11.49 -10.77
N ALA A 23 38.49 12.30 -10.41
CA ALA A 23 38.90 12.51 -9.01
C ALA A 23 37.77 13.12 -8.16
N ALA A 24 36.94 14.00 -8.74
CA ALA A 24 35.78 14.56 -8.04
C ALA A 24 34.55 13.62 -7.99
N LEU A 25 34.50 12.61 -8.85
CA LEU A 25 33.38 11.64 -8.88
C LEU A 25 33.51 10.59 -7.77
N THR A 26 34.74 10.18 -7.44
CA THR A 26 35.03 9.14 -6.45
C THR A 26 34.46 9.45 -5.06
N PRO A 27 34.67 10.65 -4.45
CA PRO A 27 34.11 10.94 -3.12
C PRO A 27 32.57 10.97 -3.11
N ALA A 28 31.94 11.45 -4.19
CA ALA A 28 30.49 11.46 -4.27
C ALA A 28 29.89 10.05 -4.40
N LEU A 29 30.57 9.15 -5.11
CA LEU A 29 30.15 7.75 -5.22
C LEU A 29 30.36 7.00 -3.90
N LEU A 30 31.45 7.26 -3.17
CA LEU A 30 31.69 6.71 -1.84
C LEU A 30 30.61 7.19 -0.85
N ALA A 31 30.28 8.48 -0.87
CA ALA A 31 29.19 9.01 -0.04
C ALA A 31 27.84 8.35 -0.39
N LEU A 32 27.55 8.19 -1.69
CA LEU A 32 26.33 7.51 -2.13
C LEU A 32 26.30 6.03 -1.69
N ALA A 33 27.43 5.32 -1.79
CA ALA A 33 27.56 3.95 -1.32
C ALA A 33 27.29 3.87 0.20
N GLY A 34 27.84 4.80 0.98
CA GLY A 34 27.54 4.91 2.43
C GLY A 34 26.06 5.17 2.70
N ILE A 35 25.41 6.06 1.93
CA ILE A 35 23.96 6.32 2.03
C ILE A 35 23.14 5.06 1.74
N VAL A 36 23.47 4.32 0.67
CA VAL A 36 22.78 3.08 0.31
C VAL A 36 23.02 2.01 1.38
N MET A 37 24.22 1.93 1.97
CA MET A 37 24.51 1.00 3.06
C MET A 37 23.67 1.31 4.31
N VAL A 38 23.57 2.58 4.73
CA VAL A 38 22.67 2.98 5.82
C VAL A 38 21.23 2.59 5.47
N GLY A 39 20.80 2.88 4.24
CA GLY A 39 19.49 2.48 3.75
C GLY A 39 19.26 0.96 3.79
N ALA A 40 20.31 0.14 3.52
CA ALA A 40 20.23 -1.31 3.60
C ALA A 40 20.04 -1.78 5.05
N VAL A 41 20.86 -1.28 5.97
CA VAL A 41 20.72 -1.62 7.40
C VAL A 41 19.30 -1.34 7.88
N LEU A 42 18.74 -0.18 7.57
CA LEU A 42 17.38 0.19 7.97
C LEU A 42 16.31 -0.72 7.36
N ARG A 43 16.46 -1.14 6.10
CA ARG A 43 15.45 -1.95 5.40
C ARG A 43 15.52 -3.44 5.71
N PHE A 44 16.67 -3.95 6.12
CA PHE A 44 16.80 -5.31 6.59
C PHE A 44 16.54 -5.45 8.10
N ASN A 45 16.59 -4.33 8.86
CA ASN A 45 16.28 -4.36 10.28
C ASN A 45 14.80 -4.70 10.47
N CYS A 46 14.51 -5.75 11.23
CA CYS A 46 13.16 -6.18 11.56
C CYS A 46 12.27 -6.56 10.35
N LEU A 47 12.87 -7.04 9.23
CA LEU A 47 12.12 -7.37 8.01
C LEU A 47 11.12 -8.52 8.19
N ASP A 48 11.34 -9.41 9.16
CA ASP A 48 10.49 -10.56 9.50
C ASP A 48 9.94 -10.52 10.94
N CYS A 49 10.02 -9.37 11.61
CA CYS A 49 9.50 -9.25 12.99
C CYS A 49 7.98 -9.44 13.03
N TYR A 50 7.30 -9.09 11.97
CA TYR A 50 5.84 -9.20 11.83
C TYR A 50 5.49 -10.09 10.65
N GLY A 51 4.40 -10.86 10.79
CA GLY A 51 3.81 -11.63 9.71
C GLY A 51 3.39 -10.75 8.52
N LEU A 52 2.95 -11.39 7.45
CA LEU A 52 2.32 -10.70 6.33
C LEU A 52 0.96 -10.17 6.77
N TRP A 53 0.63 -8.96 6.39
CA TRP A 53 -0.69 -8.39 6.63
C TRP A 53 -1.62 -8.59 5.44
N TYR A 54 -2.89 -8.19 5.57
CA TYR A 54 -3.93 -8.45 4.59
C TYR A 54 -3.55 -8.17 3.13
N ASP A 55 -3.01 -6.98 2.85
CA ASP A 55 -2.63 -6.62 1.48
C ASP A 55 -1.47 -7.48 0.94
N GLU A 56 -0.54 -7.90 1.81
CA GLU A 56 0.57 -8.78 1.44
C GLU A 56 0.07 -10.22 1.22
N VAL A 57 -0.77 -10.72 2.12
CA VAL A 57 -1.41 -12.05 1.99
C VAL A 57 -2.22 -12.13 0.70
N SER A 58 -3.03 -11.11 0.41
CA SER A 58 -3.77 -11.04 -0.86
C SER A 58 -2.84 -11.08 -2.08
N SER A 59 -1.69 -10.39 -2.00
CA SER A 59 -0.68 -10.42 -3.08
C SER A 59 -0.07 -11.81 -3.25
N VAL A 60 0.22 -12.51 -2.15
CA VAL A 60 0.74 -13.88 -2.14
C VAL A 60 -0.29 -14.85 -2.72
N GLN A 61 -1.54 -14.78 -2.30
CA GLN A 61 -2.61 -15.67 -2.78
C GLN A 61 -2.86 -15.51 -4.29
N VAL A 62 -2.84 -14.28 -4.81
CA VAL A 62 -2.90 -14.04 -6.27
C VAL A 62 -1.66 -14.63 -6.97
N ALA A 63 -0.48 -14.44 -6.39
CA ALA A 63 0.76 -14.96 -6.95
C ALA A 63 0.82 -16.50 -6.97
N GLN A 64 0.28 -17.16 -5.95
CA GLN A 64 0.20 -18.64 -5.86
C GLN A 64 -0.63 -19.29 -7.00
N ARG A 65 -1.55 -18.55 -7.63
CA ARG A 65 -2.32 -19.02 -8.78
C ARG A 65 -1.45 -19.26 -10.03
N GLY A 66 -0.22 -18.76 -10.06
CA GLY A 66 0.74 -18.96 -11.14
C GLY A 66 0.67 -17.92 -12.25
N VAL A 67 1.69 -17.94 -13.12
CA VAL A 67 1.92 -16.90 -14.14
C VAL A 67 0.74 -16.75 -15.10
N VAL A 68 0.14 -17.86 -15.54
CA VAL A 68 -0.98 -17.81 -16.49
C VAL A 68 -2.17 -17.07 -15.87
N ALA A 69 -2.57 -17.45 -14.65
CA ALA A 69 -3.67 -16.78 -13.94
C ALA A 69 -3.38 -15.29 -13.68
N ILE A 70 -2.14 -14.94 -13.30
CA ILE A 70 -1.75 -13.53 -13.11
C ILE A 70 -1.95 -12.72 -14.40
N LEU A 71 -1.69 -13.29 -15.57
CA LEU A 71 -1.78 -12.58 -16.84
C LEU A 71 -3.18 -12.59 -17.46
N THR A 72 -3.95 -13.67 -17.26
CA THR A 72 -5.23 -13.91 -17.94
C THR A 72 -6.45 -13.73 -17.08
N ASP A 73 -6.34 -13.97 -15.76
CA ASP A 73 -7.47 -13.85 -14.85
C ASP A 73 -7.74 -12.38 -14.53
N ARG A 74 -8.72 -11.83 -15.26
CA ARG A 74 -9.15 -10.42 -15.13
C ARG A 74 -10.26 -10.25 -14.08
N PHE A 75 -10.82 -11.36 -13.60
CA PHE A 75 -11.96 -11.37 -12.71
C PHE A 75 -11.55 -11.77 -11.30
N GLY A 76 -11.74 -10.87 -10.39
CA GLY A 76 -11.54 -11.10 -8.97
C GLY A 76 -11.18 -9.79 -8.26
N TRP A 77 -12.00 -9.41 -7.29
CA TRP A 77 -11.77 -8.27 -6.39
C TRP A 77 -10.38 -8.28 -5.72
N MET A 78 -9.73 -9.46 -5.64
CA MET A 78 -8.36 -9.59 -5.14
C MET A 78 -7.29 -8.96 -6.05
N ARG A 79 -7.61 -8.68 -7.32
CA ARG A 79 -6.65 -8.09 -8.26
C ARG A 79 -6.66 -6.56 -8.18
N VAL A 80 -6.19 -6.05 -7.07
CA VAL A 80 -6.10 -4.59 -6.82
C VAL A 80 -4.88 -3.96 -7.50
N GLN A 81 -3.93 -4.77 -8.00
CA GLN A 81 -2.68 -4.32 -8.59
C GLN A 81 -2.47 -4.89 -10.00
N THR A 82 -1.52 -4.32 -10.72
CA THR A 82 -1.18 -4.71 -12.08
C THR A 82 -0.20 -5.91 -12.12
N PRO A 83 -0.07 -6.62 -13.25
CA PRO A 83 0.56 -7.94 -13.31
C PRO A 83 2.00 -8.03 -12.82
N LEU A 84 2.82 -7.01 -13.06
CA LEU A 84 4.26 -7.06 -12.73
C LEU A 84 4.50 -7.19 -11.22
N HIS A 85 3.66 -6.57 -10.39
CA HIS A 85 3.73 -6.74 -8.94
C HIS A 85 3.58 -8.21 -8.54
N TYR A 86 2.51 -8.86 -9.00
CA TYR A 86 2.24 -10.26 -8.68
C TYR A 86 3.28 -11.23 -9.25
N LEU A 87 3.84 -10.94 -10.43
CA LEU A 87 4.93 -11.73 -11.01
C LEU A 87 6.21 -11.66 -10.15
N LEU A 88 6.53 -10.50 -9.57
CA LEU A 88 7.66 -10.36 -8.65
C LEU A 88 7.41 -11.13 -7.36
N VAL A 89 6.20 -11.06 -6.80
CA VAL A 89 5.81 -11.86 -5.63
C VAL A 89 5.89 -13.34 -5.97
N TRP A 90 5.33 -13.79 -7.09
CA TRP A 90 5.40 -15.19 -7.54
C TRP A 90 6.84 -15.71 -7.65
N LEU A 91 7.75 -14.89 -8.16
CA LEU A 91 9.17 -15.25 -8.23
C LEU A 91 9.79 -15.43 -6.85
N SER A 92 9.34 -14.64 -5.87
CA SER A 92 9.82 -14.67 -4.48
C SER A 92 9.32 -15.90 -3.70
N LEU A 93 8.20 -16.51 -4.11
CA LEU A 93 7.59 -17.64 -3.39
C LEU A 93 8.34 -18.97 -3.58
N LYS A 94 9.19 -19.09 -4.61
CA LYS A 94 9.79 -20.37 -4.98
C LYS A 94 10.74 -20.98 -3.95
N PRO A 95 11.57 -20.20 -3.19
CA PRO A 95 12.58 -20.78 -2.31
C PRO A 95 12.10 -21.14 -0.90
N LEU A 96 11.07 -20.45 -0.36
CA LEU A 96 10.61 -20.62 1.02
C LEU A 96 9.08 -20.45 1.12
N ASP A 97 8.50 -21.16 2.10
CA ASP A 97 7.09 -20.99 2.47
C ASP A 97 6.86 -19.60 3.08
N PRO A 98 5.98 -18.77 2.51
CA PRO A 98 5.70 -17.43 3.01
C PRO A 98 4.98 -17.43 4.38
N THR A 99 4.41 -18.54 4.82
CA THR A 99 3.81 -18.66 6.16
C THR A 99 4.88 -18.68 7.26
N THR A 100 6.08 -19.16 6.94
CA THR A 100 7.21 -19.23 7.91
C THR A 100 8.01 -17.95 7.94
N SER A 101 8.22 -17.27 6.80
CA SER A 101 9.00 -16.04 6.71
C SER A 101 8.50 -15.08 5.62
N ALA A 102 8.37 -13.81 5.97
CA ALA A 102 8.01 -12.73 5.07
C ALA A 102 9.20 -12.18 4.25
N VAL A 103 10.45 -12.55 4.59
CA VAL A 103 11.68 -11.95 4.04
C VAL A 103 11.70 -11.98 2.51
N LEU A 104 11.49 -13.16 1.91
CA LEU A 104 11.58 -13.30 0.45
C LEU A 104 10.46 -12.58 -0.28
N VAL A 105 9.26 -12.57 0.29
CA VAL A 105 8.11 -11.86 -0.28
C VAL A 105 8.36 -10.36 -0.32
N ARG A 106 9.04 -9.80 0.71
CA ARG A 106 9.38 -8.38 0.85
C ARG A 106 10.67 -7.98 0.11
N LEU A 107 11.54 -8.94 -0.22
CA LEU A 107 12.86 -8.68 -0.81
C LEU A 107 12.81 -7.84 -2.10
N PRO A 108 11.91 -8.05 -3.07
CA PRO A 108 11.81 -7.19 -4.24
C PRO A 108 11.58 -5.72 -3.89
N SER A 109 10.72 -5.43 -2.91
CA SER A 109 10.45 -4.08 -2.42
C SER A 109 11.68 -3.48 -1.72
N VAL A 110 12.42 -4.25 -0.93
CA VAL A 110 13.69 -3.83 -0.32
C VAL A 110 14.68 -3.41 -1.40
N LEU A 111 14.86 -4.21 -2.44
CA LEU A 111 15.79 -3.91 -3.55
C LEU A 111 15.37 -2.63 -4.29
N ALA A 112 14.09 -2.44 -4.58
CA ALA A 112 13.58 -1.21 -5.17
C ALA A 112 13.85 0.00 -4.26
N GLY A 113 13.63 -0.17 -2.96
CA GLY A 113 13.92 0.85 -1.95
C GLY A 113 15.39 1.24 -1.85
N LEU A 114 16.31 0.30 -2.08
CA LEU A 114 17.76 0.55 -2.11
C LEU A 114 18.23 1.22 -3.39
N LEU A 115 17.56 0.99 -4.51
CA LEU A 115 17.89 1.63 -5.80
C LEU A 115 17.38 3.08 -5.84
N THR A 116 16.29 3.40 -5.15
CA THR A 116 15.67 4.73 -5.20
C THR A 116 16.64 5.86 -4.81
N PRO A 117 17.43 5.79 -3.71
CA PRO A 117 18.42 6.82 -3.37
C PRO A 117 19.44 7.08 -4.50
N ALA A 118 19.88 6.04 -5.23
CA ALA A 118 20.84 6.19 -6.32
C ALA A 118 20.20 6.93 -7.51
N VAL A 119 18.97 6.63 -7.86
CA VAL A 119 18.21 7.34 -8.91
C VAL A 119 17.97 8.79 -8.50
N VAL A 120 17.60 9.05 -7.24
CA VAL A 120 17.38 10.40 -6.70
C VAL A 120 18.66 11.22 -6.68
N TYR A 121 19.81 10.60 -6.37
CA TYR A 121 21.11 11.25 -6.53
C TYR A 121 21.36 11.67 -7.98
N GLY A 122 21.14 10.77 -8.94
CA GLY A 122 21.25 11.06 -10.37
C GLY A 122 20.36 12.23 -10.78
N LEU A 123 19.09 12.18 -10.41
CA LEU A 123 18.09 13.22 -10.67
C LEU A 123 18.50 14.56 -10.05
N GLY A 124 18.90 14.56 -8.76
CA GLY A 124 19.34 15.76 -8.06
C GLY A 124 20.61 16.37 -8.64
N ARG A 125 21.58 15.54 -9.06
CA ARG A 125 22.79 15.97 -9.72
C ARG A 125 22.50 16.73 -11.02
N GLU A 126 21.53 16.24 -11.80
CA GLU A 126 21.18 16.85 -13.10
C GLU A 126 20.29 18.10 -12.94
N THR A 127 19.57 18.23 -11.84
CA THR A 127 18.63 19.35 -11.58
C THR A 127 19.27 20.47 -10.75
N PHE A 128 19.68 20.16 -9.54
CA PHE A 128 20.15 21.15 -8.55
C PHE A 128 21.64 21.07 -8.25
N GLY A 129 22.29 19.94 -8.52
CA GLY A 129 23.71 19.72 -8.32
C GLY A 129 24.01 18.53 -7.40
N ARG A 130 25.32 18.17 -7.29
CA ARG A 130 25.78 16.97 -6.59
C ARG A 130 25.42 16.95 -5.11
N ALA A 131 25.62 18.09 -4.43
CA ALA A 131 25.36 18.17 -2.99
C ALA A 131 23.87 18.02 -2.67
N GLN A 132 23.01 18.67 -3.46
CA GLN A 132 21.54 18.54 -3.33
C GLN A 132 21.09 17.09 -3.63
N GLY A 133 21.69 16.49 -4.66
CA GLY A 133 21.42 15.08 -5.00
C GLY A 133 21.79 14.11 -3.88
N LEU A 134 22.97 14.27 -3.26
CA LEU A 134 23.41 13.44 -2.13
C LEU A 134 22.50 13.64 -0.90
N LEU A 135 22.15 14.88 -0.60
CA LEU A 135 21.28 15.18 0.55
C LEU A 135 19.87 14.63 0.34
N ALA A 136 19.30 14.78 -0.85
CA ALA A 136 17.99 14.19 -1.18
C ALA A 136 18.04 12.66 -1.15
N ALA A 137 19.11 12.03 -1.65
CA ALA A 137 19.32 10.59 -1.56
C ALA A 137 19.39 10.11 -0.11
N LEU A 138 20.09 10.87 0.76
CA LEU A 138 20.14 10.58 2.20
C LEU A 138 18.74 10.65 2.82
N PHE A 139 17.94 11.67 2.53
CA PHE A 139 16.58 11.79 3.04
C PHE A 139 15.70 10.61 2.60
N VAL A 140 15.79 10.15 1.35
CA VAL A 140 15.10 8.93 0.90
C VAL A 140 15.58 7.70 1.66
N ALA A 141 16.88 7.58 1.88
CA ALA A 141 17.47 6.43 2.57
C ALA A 141 17.01 6.30 4.03
N VAL A 142 16.88 7.46 4.73
CA VAL A 142 16.53 7.51 6.16
C VAL A 142 15.08 7.92 6.44
N SER A 143 14.25 8.08 5.42
CA SER A 143 12.82 8.37 5.60
C SER A 143 12.09 7.14 6.15
N ALA A 144 11.50 7.24 7.33
CA ALA A 144 10.72 6.17 7.95
C ALA A 144 9.58 5.69 7.02
N VAL A 145 8.89 6.61 6.35
CA VAL A 145 7.82 6.30 5.38
C VAL A 145 8.37 5.50 4.19
N HIS A 146 9.53 5.89 3.64
CA HIS A 146 10.12 5.17 2.52
C HIS A 146 10.70 3.81 2.97
N VAL A 147 11.24 3.72 4.19
CA VAL A 147 11.72 2.46 4.78
C VAL A 147 10.55 1.50 4.98
N SER A 148 9.43 1.95 5.60
CA SER A 148 8.26 1.11 5.85
C SER A 148 7.68 0.53 4.56
N HIS A 149 7.49 1.36 3.52
CA HIS A 149 7.03 0.87 2.22
C HIS A 149 8.07 0.05 1.43
N SER A 150 9.34 0.07 1.82
CA SER A 150 10.35 -0.85 1.30
C SER A 150 10.30 -2.21 2.00
N GLN A 151 9.77 -2.27 3.23
CA GLN A 151 9.57 -3.48 4.00
C GLN A 151 8.17 -4.10 3.81
N ASP A 152 7.39 -3.57 2.87
CA ASP A 152 6.05 -4.01 2.53
C ASP A 152 6.05 -4.63 1.13
N ALA A 153 5.49 -5.84 0.98
CA ALA A 153 5.38 -6.54 -0.31
C ALA A 153 4.26 -5.92 -1.17
N ARG A 154 4.35 -4.60 -1.40
CA ARG A 154 3.38 -3.81 -2.16
C ARG A 154 4.08 -2.97 -3.25
N PRO A 155 3.37 -2.54 -4.29
CA PRO A 155 4.00 -1.90 -5.46
C PRO A 155 4.44 -0.45 -5.23
N TYR A 156 4.17 0.17 -4.07
CA TYR A 156 4.30 1.62 -3.89
C TYR A 156 5.75 2.12 -3.92
N VAL A 157 6.70 1.34 -3.39
CA VAL A 157 8.12 1.69 -3.48
C VAL A 157 8.64 1.61 -4.91
N PHE A 158 8.12 0.67 -5.72
CA PHE A 158 8.42 0.59 -7.15
C PHE A 158 7.84 1.77 -7.92
N LEU A 159 6.63 2.23 -7.56
CA LEU A 159 6.03 3.43 -8.12
C LEU A 159 6.98 4.64 -7.91
N ALA A 160 7.56 4.78 -6.71
CA ALA A 160 8.53 5.84 -6.43
C ALA A 160 9.82 5.69 -7.26
N LEU A 161 10.38 4.49 -7.30
CA LEU A 161 11.59 4.18 -8.08
C LEU A 161 11.40 4.46 -9.57
N PHE A 162 10.37 3.84 -10.18
CA PHE A 162 10.17 3.93 -11.63
C PHE A 162 9.71 5.32 -12.06
N THR A 163 8.96 6.06 -11.24
CA THR A 163 8.63 7.46 -11.53
C THR A 163 9.89 8.33 -11.52
N ALA A 164 10.73 8.23 -10.49
CA ALA A 164 11.98 8.97 -10.43
C ALA A 164 12.93 8.59 -11.59
N LEU A 165 13.01 7.30 -11.94
CA LEU A 165 13.81 6.79 -13.05
C LEU A 165 13.29 7.29 -14.41
N SER A 166 11.96 7.27 -14.62
CA SER A 166 11.35 7.81 -15.85
C SER A 166 11.67 9.28 -16.04
N VAL A 167 11.54 10.08 -14.98
CA VAL A 167 11.88 11.50 -15.00
C VAL A 167 13.39 11.71 -15.24
N TYR A 168 14.24 10.92 -14.61
CA TYR A 168 15.68 10.97 -14.85
C TYR A 168 16.02 10.64 -16.30
N CYS A 169 15.46 9.57 -16.86
CA CYS A 169 15.66 9.20 -18.25
C CYS A 169 15.18 10.29 -19.22
N LEU A 170 14.03 10.90 -18.93
CA LEU A 170 13.49 12.00 -19.74
C LEU A 170 14.40 13.24 -19.72
N LEU A 171 14.98 13.60 -18.56
CA LEU A 171 16.00 14.63 -18.44
C LEU A 171 17.25 14.30 -19.29
N MET A 172 17.66 13.03 -19.31
CA MET A 172 18.79 12.57 -20.11
C MET A 172 18.47 12.56 -21.60
N CYS A 173 17.22 12.25 -22.00
CA CYS A 173 16.76 12.43 -23.39
C CYS A 173 16.91 13.88 -23.85
N GLU A 174 16.47 14.82 -23.02
CA GLU A 174 16.59 16.25 -23.33
C GLU A 174 18.06 16.71 -23.42
N ARG A 175 18.91 16.25 -22.48
CA ARG A 175 20.29 16.69 -22.36
C ARG A 175 21.19 16.12 -23.43
N THR A 176 21.13 14.81 -23.69
CA THR A 176 22.07 14.09 -24.56
C THR A 176 21.52 13.83 -25.96
N GLY A 177 20.20 13.74 -26.08
CA GLY A 177 19.53 13.35 -27.32
C GLY A 177 19.78 11.91 -27.76
N GLU A 178 20.41 11.08 -26.92
CA GLU A 178 20.76 9.70 -27.27
C GLU A 178 19.54 8.78 -27.18
N ARG A 179 19.40 7.84 -28.17
CA ARG A 179 18.29 6.90 -28.24
C ARG A 179 18.16 5.99 -27.00
N ARG A 180 19.29 5.59 -26.40
CA ARG A 180 19.28 4.71 -25.22
C ARG A 180 18.41 5.28 -24.08
N TRP A 181 18.38 6.58 -23.92
CA TRP A 181 17.58 7.22 -22.88
C TRP A 181 16.10 7.21 -23.19
N TRP A 182 15.71 7.28 -24.48
CA TRP A 182 14.32 7.11 -24.87
C TRP A 182 13.82 5.68 -24.59
N PHE A 183 14.61 4.66 -24.91
CA PHE A 183 14.28 3.28 -24.57
C PHE A 183 14.26 3.04 -23.07
N ALA A 184 15.20 3.61 -22.30
CA ALA A 184 15.21 3.53 -20.85
C ALA A 184 13.99 4.24 -20.24
N PHE A 185 13.58 5.38 -20.79
CA PHE A 185 12.34 6.08 -20.41
C PHE A 185 11.10 5.19 -20.67
N ALA A 186 11.01 4.60 -21.86
CA ALA A 186 9.92 3.71 -22.20
C ALA A 186 9.86 2.49 -21.27
N ALA A 187 11.00 1.83 -21.04
CA ALA A 187 11.10 0.67 -20.16
C ALA A 187 10.70 1.01 -18.72
N ALA A 188 11.20 2.11 -18.16
CA ALA A 188 10.87 2.56 -16.80
C ALA A 188 9.38 2.92 -16.67
N THR A 189 8.83 3.63 -17.66
CA THR A 189 7.42 4.03 -17.64
C THR A 189 6.49 2.83 -17.84
N ALA A 190 6.80 1.91 -18.76
CA ALA A 190 6.05 0.69 -18.97
C ALA A 190 6.09 -0.21 -17.72
N ALA A 191 7.28 -0.39 -17.09
CA ALA A 191 7.40 -1.11 -15.83
C ALA A 191 6.55 -0.48 -14.74
N ASN A 192 6.51 0.86 -14.66
CA ASN A 192 5.68 1.59 -13.71
C ASN A 192 4.18 1.32 -13.93
N LEU A 193 3.71 1.40 -15.18
CA LEU A 193 2.31 1.10 -15.55
C LEU A 193 1.93 -0.35 -15.21
N LEU A 194 2.85 -1.30 -15.45
CA LEU A 194 2.66 -2.71 -15.13
C LEU A 194 2.79 -3.03 -13.64
N MET A 195 3.21 -2.06 -12.81
CA MET A 195 3.39 -2.25 -11.37
C MET A 195 2.15 -1.85 -10.56
N THR A 196 1.46 -0.77 -10.95
CA THR A 196 0.27 -0.27 -10.23
C THR A 196 -0.56 0.68 -11.09
N TYR A 197 -1.87 0.68 -10.91
CA TYR A 197 -2.78 1.62 -11.56
C TYR A 197 -2.51 3.09 -11.21
N HIS A 198 -1.91 3.37 -10.05
CA HIS A 198 -1.50 4.73 -9.67
C HIS A 198 -0.44 5.32 -10.62
N ALA A 199 0.31 4.48 -11.31
CA ALA A 199 1.22 4.95 -12.35
C ALA A 199 0.48 5.57 -13.54
N LEU A 200 -0.64 4.96 -13.96
CA LEU A 200 -1.48 5.48 -15.04
C LEU A 200 -2.27 6.72 -14.61
N THR A 201 -2.87 6.69 -13.42
CA THR A 201 -3.81 7.72 -12.97
C THR A 201 -3.14 8.96 -12.36
N LEU A 202 -1.96 8.82 -11.77
CA LEU A 202 -1.29 9.92 -11.05
C LEU A 202 0.11 10.24 -11.60
N ALA A 203 1.01 9.24 -11.70
CA ALA A 203 2.42 9.51 -12.01
C ALA A 203 2.64 9.89 -13.49
N THR A 204 2.04 9.16 -14.43
CA THR A 204 2.17 9.45 -15.87
C THR A 204 1.59 10.81 -16.23
N PRO A 205 0.39 11.21 -15.78
CA PRO A 205 -0.12 12.56 -15.99
C PRO A 205 0.77 13.67 -15.40
N ALA A 206 1.42 13.41 -14.26
CA ALA A 206 2.36 14.37 -13.68
C ALA A 206 3.63 14.56 -14.53
N ILE A 207 4.09 13.51 -15.21
CA ILE A 207 5.23 13.56 -16.14
C ILE A 207 4.84 14.20 -17.48
N ALA A 208 3.59 14.04 -17.91
CA ALA A 208 3.13 14.40 -19.24
C ALA A 208 3.42 15.85 -19.67
N PRO A 209 3.22 16.90 -18.86
CA PRO A 209 3.53 18.28 -19.28
C PRO A 209 5.01 18.47 -19.61
N TYR A 210 5.91 17.86 -18.83
CA TYR A 210 7.33 17.92 -19.08
C TYR A 210 7.73 17.09 -20.32
N LEU A 211 7.13 15.93 -20.51
CA LEU A 211 7.30 15.12 -21.71
C LEU A 211 6.87 15.88 -22.96
N LEU A 212 5.71 16.52 -22.96
CA LEU A 212 5.24 17.33 -24.08
C LEU A 212 6.23 18.47 -24.43
N TRP A 213 6.81 19.10 -23.41
CA TRP A 213 7.83 20.13 -23.64
C TRP A 213 9.12 19.56 -24.25
N VAL A 214 9.59 18.38 -23.80
CA VAL A 214 10.75 17.68 -24.39
C VAL A 214 10.46 17.29 -25.84
N LEU A 215 9.28 16.75 -26.12
CA LEU A 215 8.84 16.39 -27.47
C LEU A 215 8.79 17.61 -28.41
N TYR A 216 8.27 18.73 -27.92
CA TYR A 216 8.28 19.98 -28.67
C TYR A 216 9.71 20.41 -29.05
N LYS A 217 10.67 20.30 -28.15
CA LYS A 217 12.09 20.56 -28.43
C LYS A 217 12.67 19.61 -29.48
N VAL A 218 12.38 18.31 -29.35
CA VAL A 218 12.82 17.30 -30.34
C VAL A 218 12.23 17.61 -31.71
N TRP A 219 10.95 17.95 -31.75
CA TRP A 219 10.26 18.31 -33.00
C TRP A 219 10.86 19.58 -33.64
N ARG A 220 11.11 20.64 -32.86
CA ARG A 220 11.78 21.87 -33.37
C ARG A 220 13.21 21.63 -33.88
N GLY A 221 13.91 20.67 -33.29
CA GLY A 221 15.27 20.28 -33.67
C GLY A 221 15.34 19.18 -34.71
N ARG A 222 14.23 18.79 -35.36
CA ARG A 222 14.17 17.64 -36.29
C ARG A 222 15.05 17.77 -37.53
N ASP A 223 15.26 18.99 -38.01
CA ASP A 223 16.00 19.28 -39.20
C ASP A 223 17.51 19.43 -38.93
N ALA A 224 17.91 19.47 -37.65
CA ALA A 224 19.32 19.45 -37.25
C ALA A 224 19.94 18.07 -37.41
N GLU A 225 21.27 17.99 -37.48
CA GLU A 225 22.01 16.73 -37.56
C GLU A 225 21.60 15.76 -36.42
N GLY A 226 21.19 14.57 -36.78
CA GLY A 226 20.65 13.57 -35.84
C GLY A 226 19.23 13.80 -35.34
N GLY A 227 18.52 14.88 -35.74
CA GLY A 227 17.18 15.23 -35.27
C GLY A 227 16.13 14.20 -35.63
N ARG A 228 16.14 13.64 -36.86
CA ARG A 228 15.22 12.55 -37.28
C ARG A 228 15.41 11.30 -36.44
N VAL A 229 16.64 10.96 -36.08
CA VAL A 229 16.98 9.83 -35.23
C VAL A 229 16.38 9.95 -33.81
N ARG A 230 16.42 11.18 -33.25
CA ARG A 230 15.81 11.50 -31.94
C ARG A 230 14.28 11.39 -31.99
N LEU A 231 13.70 11.88 -33.10
CA LEU A 231 12.25 11.82 -33.31
C LEU A 231 11.74 10.37 -33.38
N TRP A 232 12.44 9.49 -34.11
CA TRP A 232 12.10 8.07 -34.16
C TRP A 232 12.25 7.38 -32.82
N GLY A 233 13.30 7.69 -32.04
CA GLY A 233 13.46 7.16 -30.67
C GLY A 233 12.29 7.57 -29.77
N ALA A 234 11.88 8.84 -29.84
CA ALA A 234 10.72 9.34 -29.10
C ALA A 234 9.42 8.67 -29.55
N ALA A 235 9.17 8.58 -30.87
CA ALA A 235 7.95 7.97 -31.41
C ALA A 235 7.80 6.49 -31.01
N LEU A 236 8.85 5.68 -31.16
CA LEU A 236 8.85 4.28 -30.76
C LEU A 236 8.62 4.10 -29.26
N SER A 237 9.24 4.96 -28.45
CA SER A 237 9.06 4.92 -26.99
C SER A 237 7.62 5.27 -26.58
N LEU A 238 7.03 6.29 -27.21
CA LEU A 238 5.64 6.66 -26.97
C LEU A 238 4.66 5.59 -27.45
N ALA A 239 4.94 4.94 -28.58
CA ALA A 239 4.13 3.83 -29.06
C ALA A 239 4.15 2.65 -28.07
N ALA A 240 5.33 2.30 -27.54
CA ALA A 240 5.48 1.24 -26.54
C ALA A 240 4.75 1.57 -25.22
N ILE A 241 4.92 2.79 -24.72
CA ILE A 241 4.21 3.28 -23.50
C ILE A 241 2.70 3.28 -23.75
N GLY A 242 2.27 3.79 -24.92
CA GLY A 242 0.87 3.85 -25.32
C GLY A 242 0.23 2.47 -25.41
N ALA A 243 0.91 1.48 -25.99
CA ALA A 243 0.41 0.11 -26.05
C ALA A 243 0.18 -0.49 -24.66
N VAL A 244 1.15 -0.34 -23.74
CA VAL A 244 0.99 -0.77 -22.35
C VAL A 244 -0.13 0.01 -21.65
N GLY A 245 -0.19 1.33 -21.87
CA GLY A 245 -1.22 2.20 -21.28
C GLY A 245 -2.63 1.82 -21.73
N VAL A 246 -2.84 1.47 -23.00
CA VAL A 246 -4.13 1.02 -23.52
C VAL A 246 -4.55 -0.30 -22.87
N VAL A 247 -3.61 -1.26 -22.75
CA VAL A 247 -3.89 -2.54 -22.06
C VAL A 247 -4.28 -2.30 -20.61
N MET A 248 -3.55 -1.42 -19.89
CA MET A 248 -3.84 -1.11 -18.50
C MET A 248 -5.15 -0.33 -18.34
N LEU A 249 -5.46 0.56 -19.28
CA LEU A 249 -6.74 1.28 -19.29
C LEU A 249 -7.91 0.32 -19.53
N ALA A 250 -7.79 -0.61 -20.48
CA ALA A 250 -8.80 -1.63 -20.72
C ALA A 250 -9.01 -2.53 -19.49
N ASP A 251 -7.92 -2.87 -18.79
CA ASP A 251 -7.97 -3.64 -17.55
C ASP A 251 -8.71 -2.86 -16.43
N ILE A 252 -8.39 -1.57 -16.26
CA ILE A 252 -9.09 -0.69 -15.31
C ILE A 252 -10.58 -0.57 -15.63
N LEU A 253 -10.94 -0.41 -16.90
CA LEU A 253 -12.33 -0.23 -17.31
C LEU A 253 -13.14 -1.52 -17.20
N GLY A 254 -12.49 -2.68 -17.23
CA GLY A 254 -13.12 -4.00 -17.08
C GLY A 254 -13.36 -4.42 -15.63
N VAL A 255 -12.84 -3.69 -14.63
CA VAL A 255 -13.10 -3.97 -13.21
C VAL A 255 -14.43 -3.34 -12.80
N PRO A 256 -15.39 -4.10 -12.22
CA PRO A 256 -16.60 -3.54 -11.63
C PRO A 256 -16.21 -2.47 -10.58
N ARG A 257 -16.87 -1.35 -10.60
CA ARG A 257 -16.59 -0.24 -9.68
C ARG A 257 -17.81 0.05 -8.84
N VAL A 258 -17.60 0.30 -7.56
CA VAL A 258 -18.57 1.03 -6.74
C VAL A 258 -18.74 2.42 -7.36
N PRO A 259 -19.97 2.86 -7.70
CA PRO A 259 -20.20 4.18 -8.26
C PRO A 259 -19.60 5.25 -7.33
N PRO A 260 -18.82 6.22 -7.86
CA PRO A 260 -18.31 7.29 -7.02
C PRO A 260 -19.47 8.11 -6.46
N ASP A 261 -19.50 8.30 -5.15
CA ASP A 261 -20.47 9.20 -4.52
C ASP A 261 -20.21 10.65 -4.99
N LEU A 262 -21.06 11.12 -5.90
CA LEU A 262 -20.94 12.43 -6.52
C LEU A 262 -21.29 13.60 -5.57
N SER A 263 -21.82 13.34 -4.39
CA SER A 263 -22.20 14.37 -3.40
C SER A 263 -21.00 15.07 -2.73
N LEU A 264 -19.82 14.47 -2.81
CA LEU A 264 -18.60 14.92 -2.14
C LEU A 264 -17.78 15.99 -2.89
N PHE A 265 -18.28 16.59 -4.01
CA PHE A 265 -17.56 17.63 -4.77
C PHE A 265 -17.62 19.01 -4.10
N SER A 266 -16.55 19.37 -3.41
CA SER A 266 -16.32 20.72 -2.93
C SER A 266 -15.04 21.33 -3.53
N PRO A 267 -15.06 22.59 -4.02
CA PRO A 267 -13.86 23.28 -4.51
C PRO A 267 -12.79 23.51 -3.42
N ALA A 268 -13.16 23.46 -2.14
CA ALA A 268 -12.23 23.53 -1.02
C ALA A 268 -11.21 22.36 -1.02
N SER A 269 -11.43 21.35 -1.87
CA SER A 269 -10.70 20.09 -1.81
C SER A 269 -9.26 20.14 -2.34
N VAL A 270 -8.90 21.02 -3.28
CA VAL A 270 -7.54 21.02 -3.88
C VAL A 270 -6.47 21.47 -2.89
N GLY A 271 -6.70 22.58 -2.21
CA GLY A 271 -5.79 23.07 -1.16
C GLY A 271 -5.68 22.09 -0.01
N ASP A 272 -6.79 21.48 0.35
CA ASP A 272 -6.90 20.48 1.39
C ASP A 272 -6.20 19.16 0.98
N GLN A 273 -6.31 18.70 -0.28
CA GLN A 273 -5.57 17.53 -0.79
C GLN A 273 -4.07 17.79 -0.85
N LEU A 274 -3.66 18.98 -1.31
CA LEU A 274 -2.25 19.36 -1.29
C LEU A 274 -1.72 19.45 0.14
N GLY A 275 -2.48 20.04 1.05
CA GLY A 275 -2.16 20.10 2.48
C GLY A 275 -2.01 18.70 3.08
N ARG A 276 -2.97 17.81 2.84
CA ARG A 276 -2.90 16.40 3.29
C ARG A 276 -1.69 15.68 2.68
N MET A 277 -1.40 15.88 1.40
CA MET A 277 -0.25 15.27 0.75
C MET A 277 1.07 15.76 1.35
N LEU A 278 1.24 17.07 1.52
CA LEU A 278 2.42 17.66 2.15
C LEU A 278 2.57 17.19 3.60
N ASN A 279 1.46 17.10 4.32
CA ASN A 279 1.40 16.56 5.67
C ASN A 279 1.89 15.10 5.70
N ARG A 280 1.40 14.25 4.79
CA ARG A 280 1.83 12.84 4.69
C ARG A 280 3.30 12.68 4.30
N LEU A 281 3.83 13.53 3.42
CA LEU A 281 5.25 13.53 3.05
C LEU A 281 6.17 14.00 4.18
N GLY A 282 5.68 14.91 5.02
CA GLY A 282 6.38 15.41 6.19
C GLY A 282 6.18 14.56 7.46
N GLN A 283 5.36 13.52 7.42
CA GLN A 283 5.12 12.66 8.57
C GLN A 283 6.41 12.00 9.06
N VAL A 284 6.78 12.33 10.27
CA VAL A 284 8.02 11.91 10.92
C VAL A 284 7.75 10.91 12.04
N GLY A 285 6.48 10.58 12.27
CA GLY A 285 6.06 9.60 13.26
C GLY A 285 6.11 10.09 14.72
N VAL A 286 5.92 11.39 14.98
CA VAL A 286 5.88 11.99 16.30
C VAL A 286 4.43 12.35 16.68
N GLU A 287 4.10 12.41 17.97
CA GLU A 287 2.76 12.71 18.47
C GLU A 287 2.05 13.89 17.78
N ARG A 288 0.74 13.77 17.57
CA ARG A 288 -0.09 14.55 16.62
C ARG A 288 0.11 16.07 16.60
N GLU A 289 0.39 16.74 17.74
CA GLU A 289 0.51 18.21 17.77
C GLU A 289 1.93 18.69 17.42
N ALA A 290 2.97 18.03 17.93
CA ALA A 290 4.36 18.31 17.58
C ALA A 290 4.63 17.96 16.09
N GLU A 291 3.96 16.94 15.58
CA GLU A 291 4.02 16.50 14.19
C GLU A 291 3.59 17.59 13.21
N LYS A 292 2.48 18.28 13.45
CA LYS A 292 1.99 19.37 12.59
C LYS A 292 2.98 20.53 12.47
N THR A 293 3.51 21.01 13.60
CA THR A 293 4.49 22.11 13.61
C THR A 293 5.74 21.75 12.80
N LEU A 294 6.18 20.51 12.95
CA LEU A 294 7.36 19.99 12.30
C LEU A 294 7.19 19.84 10.79
N GLN A 295 6.04 19.36 10.36
CA GLN A 295 5.67 19.24 8.96
C GLN A 295 5.65 20.60 8.25
N TRP A 296 5.12 21.63 8.90
CA TRP A 296 5.13 22.99 8.38
C TRP A 296 6.55 23.56 8.29
N PHE A 297 7.42 23.24 9.24
CA PHE A 297 8.83 23.61 9.16
C PHE A 297 9.52 22.99 7.94
N VAL A 298 9.36 21.68 7.74
CA VAL A 298 9.94 20.96 6.58
C VAL A 298 9.36 21.49 5.27
N ALA A 299 8.05 21.74 5.20
CA ALA A 299 7.39 22.36 4.06
C ALA A 299 7.91 23.77 3.77
N GLY A 300 8.13 24.58 4.81
CA GLY A 300 8.71 25.92 4.70
C GLY A 300 10.13 25.89 4.13
N VAL A 301 10.96 24.95 4.56
CA VAL A 301 12.32 24.79 4.00
C VAL A 301 12.27 24.29 2.56
N ALA A 302 11.36 23.39 2.20
CA ALA A 302 11.15 22.98 0.82
C ALA A 302 10.66 24.15 -0.05
N PHE A 303 9.78 25.00 0.46
CA PHE A 303 9.33 26.22 -0.22
C PHE A 303 10.49 27.22 -0.45
N LEU A 304 11.38 27.39 0.54
CA LEU A 304 12.65 28.12 0.31
C LEU A 304 13.45 27.51 -0.84
N GLY A 305 13.45 26.19 -0.99
CA GLY A 305 14.07 25.50 -2.13
C GLY A 305 13.47 25.89 -3.48
N VAL A 306 12.15 26.12 -3.54
CA VAL A 306 11.46 26.67 -4.72
C VAL A 306 11.96 28.09 -5.01
N LEU A 307 11.88 28.98 -4.02
CA LEU A 307 12.27 30.40 -4.17
C LEU A 307 13.72 30.54 -4.66
N PHE A 308 14.62 29.73 -4.09
CA PHE A 308 16.04 29.73 -4.50
C PHE A 308 16.26 29.16 -5.88
N GLY A 309 15.57 28.08 -6.22
CA GLY A 309 15.64 27.51 -7.55
C GLY A 309 15.20 28.52 -8.61
N VAL A 310 14.16 29.32 -8.34
CA VAL A 310 13.73 30.43 -9.18
C VAL A 310 14.80 31.52 -9.25
N ARG A 311 15.36 31.94 -8.12
CA ARG A 311 16.42 32.96 -8.05
C ARG A 311 17.67 32.54 -8.80
N GLU A 312 18.10 31.28 -8.72
CA GLU A 312 19.25 30.73 -9.45
C GLU A 312 18.93 30.39 -10.91
N ARG A 313 17.77 30.79 -11.44
CA ARG A 313 17.29 30.51 -12.80
C ARG A 313 17.19 29.02 -13.13
N ARG A 314 16.99 28.17 -12.12
CA ARG A 314 16.76 26.71 -12.27
C ARG A 314 15.29 26.40 -12.49
N PHE A 315 14.61 27.22 -13.27
CA PHE A 315 13.16 27.14 -13.51
C PHE A 315 12.70 25.73 -13.88
N ARG A 316 13.43 25.04 -14.75
CA ARG A 316 13.08 23.67 -15.20
C ARG A 316 13.05 22.68 -14.05
N ALA A 317 14.07 22.71 -13.18
CA ALA A 317 14.16 21.81 -12.05
C ALA A 317 13.01 22.05 -11.06
N VAL A 318 12.72 23.32 -10.76
CA VAL A 318 11.63 23.73 -9.89
C VAL A 318 10.29 23.34 -10.49
N THR A 319 10.04 23.68 -11.77
CA THR A 319 8.78 23.31 -12.46
C THR A 319 8.57 21.80 -12.47
N LEU A 320 9.61 21.02 -12.74
CA LEU A 320 9.54 19.57 -12.72
C LEU A 320 9.13 19.03 -11.34
N CYS A 321 9.77 19.50 -10.26
CA CYS A 321 9.42 19.10 -8.91
C CYS A 321 7.98 19.52 -8.55
N LEU A 322 7.56 20.73 -8.94
CA LEU A 322 6.20 21.21 -8.69
C LEU A 322 5.14 20.42 -9.47
N LEU A 323 5.42 20.04 -10.74
CA LEU A 323 4.52 19.18 -11.50
C LEU A 323 4.31 17.84 -10.78
N MET A 324 5.38 17.23 -10.26
CA MET A 324 5.31 15.96 -9.52
C MET A 324 4.59 16.08 -8.18
N LEU A 325 4.44 17.27 -7.61
CA LEU A 325 3.70 17.51 -6.37
C LEU A 325 2.26 17.97 -6.63
N VAL A 326 2.08 18.96 -7.51
CA VAL A 326 0.79 19.63 -7.70
C VAL A 326 -0.17 18.83 -8.58
N VAL A 327 0.32 18.24 -9.69
CA VAL A 327 -0.56 17.49 -10.61
C VAL A 327 -1.22 16.28 -9.93
N PRO A 328 -0.51 15.42 -9.17
CA PRO A 328 -1.16 14.35 -8.42
C PRO A 328 -2.19 14.85 -7.41
N ALA A 329 -1.89 15.94 -6.69
CA ALA A 329 -2.83 16.53 -5.74
C ALA A 329 -4.12 17.04 -6.45
N LEU A 330 -3.97 17.70 -7.60
CA LEU A 330 -5.09 18.13 -8.43
C LEU A 330 -5.92 16.94 -8.93
N LEU A 331 -5.25 15.90 -9.43
CA LEU A 331 -5.92 14.70 -9.92
C LEU A 331 -6.66 13.96 -8.81
N MET A 332 -6.06 13.84 -7.63
CA MET A 332 -6.73 13.22 -6.47
C MET A 332 -7.94 14.03 -6.03
N ALA A 333 -7.87 15.36 -6.10
CA ALA A 333 -9.01 16.23 -5.81
C ALA A 333 -10.13 16.11 -6.85
N VAL A 334 -9.78 15.99 -8.14
CA VAL A 334 -10.73 15.89 -9.25
C VAL A 334 -11.33 14.49 -9.37
N LEU A 335 -10.49 13.45 -9.30
CA LEU A 335 -10.92 12.07 -9.49
C LEU A 335 -11.57 11.46 -8.24
N ARG A 336 -11.56 12.15 -7.12
CA ARG A 336 -12.18 11.72 -5.85
C ARG A 336 -11.80 10.31 -5.41
N THR A 337 -10.59 9.92 -5.71
CA THR A 337 -10.13 8.56 -5.57
C THR A 337 -10.15 8.03 -4.13
N THR A 338 -10.22 8.90 -3.11
CA THR A 338 -10.46 8.50 -1.71
C THR A 338 -10.73 9.73 -0.82
N ASN A 339 -11.59 9.59 0.19
CA ASN A 339 -11.69 10.52 1.33
C ASN A 339 -10.39 10.56 2.16
N SER A 340 -9.50 9.58 2.00
CA SER A 340 -8.23 9.46 2.68
C SER A 340 -7.06 9.42 1.69
N VAL A 341 -6.16 10.42 1.77
CA VAL A 341 -4.87 10.37 1.08
C VAL A 341 -3.94 9.47 1.89
N PHE A 342 -3.84 8.20 1.50
CA PHE A 342 -2.85 7.32 2.11
C PHE A 342 -1.44 7.69 1.65
N GLN A 343 -0.47 7.65 2.56
CA GLN A 343 0.95 7.91 2.25
C GLN A 343 1.45 7.10 1.08
N ARG A 344 1.02 5.83 1.00
CA ARG A 344 1.39 4.89 -0.05
C ARG A 344 1.09 5.38 -1.48
N TYR A 345 -0.01 6.12 -1.68
CA TYR A 345 -0.41 6.59 -3.01
C TYR A 345 0.41 7.78 -3.51
N VAL A 346 0.98 8.56 -2.60
CA VAL A 346 1.78 9.75 -2.90
C VAL A 346 3.29 9.54 -2.71
N LEU A 347 3.72 8.33 -2.38
CA LEU A 347 5.12 8.00 -2.12
C LEU A 347 6.05 8.39 -3.29
N PHE A 348 5.57 8.28 -4.53
CA PHE A 348 6.33 8.61 -5.72
C PHE A 348 6.64 10.11 -5.86
N THR A 349 5.96 10.97 -5.12
CA THR A 349 6.22 12.42 -5.11
C THR A 349 7.37 12.78 -4.15
N MET A 350 7.67 11.90 -3.19
CA MET A 350 8.68 12.10 -2.15
C MET A 350 10.09 12.44 -2.68
N PRO A 351 10.62 11.79 -3.73
CA PRO A 351 11.91 12.16 -4.31
C PRO A 351 12.00 13.63 -4.70
N PHE A 352 10.94 14.17 -5.29
CA PHE A 352 10.86 15.56 -5.77
C PHE A 352 10.72 16.56 -4.62
N TYR A 353 9.96 16.19 -3.59
CA TYR A 353 9.86 16.95 -2.36
C TYR A 353 11.21 17.05 -1.63
N PHE A 354 11.95 15.94 -1.52
CA PHE A 354 13.28 15.93 -0.91
C PHE A 354 14.35 16.64 -1.72
N LEU A 355 14.20 16.71 -3.04
CA LEU A 355 15.05 17.57 -3.87
C LEU A 355 14.83 19.07 -3.57
N LEU A 356 13.59 19.50 -3.42
CA LEU A 356 13.27 20.87 -3.01
C LEU A 356 13.77 21.16 -1.60
N LEU A 357 13.56 20.23 -0.65
CA LEU A 357 14.05 20.34 0.72
C LEU A 357 15.58 20.47 0.76
N ALA A 358 16.30 19.60 0.05
CA ALA A 358 17.76 19.64 -0.04
C ALA A 358 18.26 20.96 -0.67
N ASN A 359 17.54 21.46 -1.69
CA ASN A 359 17.85 22.75 -2.29
C ASN A 359 17.62 23.90 -1.30
N GLY A 360 16.54 23.88 -0.53
CA GLY A 360 16.24 24.88 0.50
C GLY A 360 17.31 24.94 1.60
N ILE A 361 17.70 23.78 2.13
CA ILE A 361 18.75 23.68 3.16
C ILE A 361 20.08 24.26 2.67
N LEU A 362 20.51 23.86 1.47
CA LEU A 362 21.78 24.32 0.93
C LEU A 362 21.75 25.76 0.44
N ALA A 363 20.57 26.25 0.07
CA ALA A 363 20.37 27.62 -0.37
C ALA A 363 20.41 28.62 0.80
N ALA A 364 20.08 28.20 2.02
CA ALA A 364 20.16 29.05 3.19
C ALA A 364 21.54 29.68 3.39
N ARG A 365 22.62 28.98 2.99
CA ARG A 365 23.98 29.54 2.97
C ARG A 365 24.19 30.68 1.95
N LEU A 366 23.34 30.74 0.92
CA LEU A 366 23.43 31.75 -0.13
C LEU A 366 22.72 33.05 0.23
N LEU A 367 21.67 32.97 1.06
CA LEU A 367 20.96 34.13 1.60
C LEU A 367 21.90 35.08 2.34
N LEU A 368 22.83 34.52 3.11
CA LEU A 368 23.72 35.27 3.98
C LEU A 368 25.09 35.58 3.33
N ARG A 369 25.30 35.22 2.04
CA ARG A 369 26.54 35.52 1.32
C ARG A 369 26.70 36.97 0.89
N ALA A 370 25.68 37.79 0.99
CA ALA A 370 25.69 39.16 0.50
C ALA A 370 26.72 40.05 1.21
N THR A 371 27.16 39.68 2.41
CA THR A 371 28.20 40.42 3.16
C THR A 371 29.26 39.45 3.68
N TRP A 372 30.54 39.88 3.66
CA TRP A 372 31.70 39.07 4.10
C TRP A 372 31.54 38.46 5.50
N LYS A 373 30.99 39.25 6.44
CA LYS A 373 30.78 38.83 7.84
C LYS A 373 29.76 37.69 7.99
N TRP A 374 28.86 37.47 7.03
CA TRP A 374 27.74 36.52 7.09
C TRP A 374 27.99 35.17 6.42
N LYS A 375 29.17 34.97 5.77
CA LYS A 375 29.50 33.70 5.10
C LYS A 375 29.57 32.51 6.08
N GLN A 376 30.09 32.72 7.28
CA GLN A 376 30.18 31.71 8.32
C GLN A 376 28.79 31.42 8.90
N ALA A 377 28.01 32.47 9.18
CA ALA A 377 26.61 32.33 9.65
C ALA A 377 25.75 31.57 8.64
N GLY A 378 25.91 31.83 7.32
CA GLY A 378 25.19 31.08 6.28
C GLY A 378 25.56 29.60 6.21
N ARG A 379 26.84 29.25 6.46
CA ARG A 379 27.26 27.85 6.57
C ARG A 379 26.70 27.20 7.83
N ALA A 380 26.76 27.88 8.96
CA ALA A 380 26.19 27.42 10.22
C ALA A 380 24.67 27.19 10.12
N MET A 381 23.95 28.13 9.51
CA MET A 381 22.49 28.00 9.30
C MET A 381 22.15 26.81 8.38
N SER A 382 22.86 26.61 7.26
CA SER A 382 22.63 25.41 6.42
C SER A 382 22.97 24.12 7.16
N GLY A 383 24.02 24.14 7.97
CA GLY A 383 24.38 23.02 8.86
C GLY A 383 23.30 22.74 9.89
N ALA A 384 22.79 23.77 10.56
CA ALA A 384 21.72 23.65 11.55
C ALA A 384 20.41 23.13 10.92
N LEU A 385 20.00 23.64 9.76
CA LEU A 385 18.82 23.16 9.05
C LEU A 385 19.00 21.70 8.59
N GLY A 386 20.18 21.33 8.10
CA GLY A 386 20.49 19.97 7.71
C GLY A 386 20.50 19.01 8.92
N ALA A 387 21.13 19.41 10.02
CA ALA A 387 21.15 18.65 11.27
C ALA A 387 19.72 18.52 11.85
N GLY A 388 18.96 19.61 11.87
CA GLY A 388 17.55 19.58 12.27
C GLY A 388 16.74 18.60 11.44
N ALA A 389 16.84 18.64 10.12
CA ALA A 389 16.16 17.67 9.25
C ALA A 389 16.58 16.24 9.55
N LEU A 390 17.88 15.97 9.75
CA LEU A 390 18.36 14.61 10.09
C LEU A 390 17.87 14.14 11.46
N VAL A 391 17.82 15.02 12.46
CA VAL A 391 17.23 14.70 13.77
C VAL A 391 15.77 14.30 13.61
N LEU A 392 15.02 15.01 12.78
CA LEU A 392 13.62 14.71 12.53
C LEU A 392 13.44 13.34 11.83
N PHE A 393 14.24 13.05 10.81
CA PHE A 393 14.24 11.72 10.19
C PHE A 393 14.67 10.63 11.18
N GLY A 394 15.64 10.93 12.05
CA GLY A 394 16.08 10.03 13.12
C GLY A 394 14.97 9.75 14.14
N LEU A 395 14.22 10.78 14.54
CA LEU A 395 13.03 10.60 15.39
C LEU A 395 11.95 9.76 14.72
N GLY A 396 11.69 10.00 13.41
CA GLY A 396 10.76 9.17 12.65
C GLY A 396 11.18 7.70 12.58
N LEU A 397 12.46 7.43 12.40
CA LEU A 397 12.99 6.05 12.44
C LEU A 397 12.90 5.45 13.85
N TYR A 398 13.22 6.22 14.88
CA TYR A 398 13.08 5.78 16.27
C TYR A 398 11.63 5.36 16.57
N VAL A 399 10.67 6.19 16.18
CA VAL A 399 9.26 5.88 16.34
C VAL A 399 8.86 4.66 15.51
N TYR A 400 9.32 4.55 14.28
CA TYR A 400 9.02 3.41 13.42
C TYR A 400 9.55 2.09 13.97
N PHE A 401 10.77 2.07 14.52
CA PHE A 401 11.39 0.86 15.08
C PHE A 401 11.16 0.66 16.59
N SER A 402 10.54 1.60 17.28
CA SER A 402 10.19 1.44 18.69
C SER A 402 9.03 0.45 18.85
N PRO A 403 9.18 -0.65 19.60
CA PRO A 403 8.11 -1.64 19.78
C PRO A 403 6.82 -1.05 20.32
N GLU A 404 6.90 -0.09 21.25
CA GLU A 404 5.73 0.54 21.87
C GLU A 404 4.99 1.46 20.91
N GLN A 405 5.73 2.20 20.08
CA GLN A 405 5.15 3.13 19.12
C GLN A 405 4.81 2.45 17.78
N HIS A 406 5.53 1.41 17.42
CA HIS A 406 5.18 0.56 16.29
C HIS A 406 3.80 -0.05 16.48
N LYS A 407 3.47 -0.47 17.72
CA LYS A 407 2.11 -0.93 18.09
C LYS A 407 1.02 0.11 17.81
N GLN A 408 1.33 1.41 17.88
CA GLN A 408 0.38 2.49 17.62
C GLN A 408 0.33 2.89 16.13
N LEU A 409 1.42 2.70 15.38
CA LEU A 409 1.57 3.14 13.99
C LEU A 409 1.41 2.03 12.96
N SER A 410 1.73 0.78 13.32
CA SER A 410 1.53 -0.35 12.42
C SER A 410 0.06 -0.75 12.41
N PHE A 411 -0.51 -0.81 11.24
CA PHE A 411 -1.83 -1.43 11.01
C PHE A 411 -1.71 -2.96 10.88
N LEU A 412 -0.73 -3.57 11.55
CA LEU A 412 -0.31 -4.96 11.32
C LEU A 412 -0.53 -5.79 12.58
N PRO A 413 -1.74 -6.38 12.80
CA PRO A 413 -1.93 -7.35 13.86
C PRO A 413 -1.03 -8.58 13.67
N ASP A 414 -0.50 -9.14 14.75
CA ASP A 414 0.32 -10.35 14.69
C ASP A 414 -0.53 -11.62 14.56
N TYR A 415 -1.12 -11.79 13.38
CA TYR A 415 -1.88 -13.00 13.05
C TYR A 415 -1.01 -14.26 13.03
N ARG A 416 0.28 -14.16 12.68
CA ARG A 416 1.20 -15.30 12.67
C ARG A 416 1.41 -15.84 14.08
N GLY A 417 1.62 -14.96 15.05
CA GLY A 417 1.72 -15.33 16.46
C GLY A 417 0.42 -15.91 17.00
N ALA A 418 -0.71 -15.27 16.71
CA ALA A 418 -2.04 -15.75 17.12
C ALA A 418 -2.38 -17.11 16.51
N ALA A 419 -2.16 -17.30 15.21
CA ALA A 419 -2.40 -18.58 14.55
C ALA A 419 -1.56 -19.71 15.15
N ARG A 420 -0.28 -19.44 15.47
CA ARG A 420 0.58 -20.40 16.16
C ARG A 420 0.01 -20.77 17.55
N TYR A 421 -0.36 -19.77 18.33
CA TYR A 421 -0.94 -19.97 19.67
C TYR A 421 -2.21 -20.81 19.59
N LEU A 422 -3.10 -20.52 18.64
CA LEU A 422 -4.33 -21.26 18.43
C LEU A 422 -4.06 -22.68 17.93
N THR A 423 -3.11 -22.87 17.01
CA THR A 423 -2.71 -24.21 16.51
C THR A 423 -2.22 -25.14 17.63
N GLU A 424 -1.56 -24.58 18.65
CA GLU A 424 -1.06 -25.35 19.80
C GLU A 424 -2.16 -25.70 20.82
N ARG A 425 -3.29 -24.97 20.85
CA ARG A 425 -4.33 -25.07 21.87
C ARG A 425 -5.68 -25.54 21.38
N ALA A 426 -6.13 -25.02 20.23
CA ALA A 426 -7.42 -25.36 19.69
C ALA A 426 -7.41 -26.79 19.13
N GLY A 427 -8.37 -27.60 19.59
CA GLY A 427 -8.55 -28.98 19.18
C GLY A 427 -9.79 -29.17 18.31
N PRO A 428 -10.00 -30.40 17.81
CA PRO A 428 -11.21 -30.74 17.12
C PRO A 428 -12.46 -30.52 18.02
N GLY A 429 -13.41 -29.73 17.53
CA GLY A 429 -14.63 -29.38 18.25
C GLY A 429 -14.52 -28.08 19.06
N ASP A 430 -13.44 -27.33 18.97
CA ASP A 430 -13.35 -25.94 19.46
C ASP A 430 -13.84 -24.95 18.38
N LEU A 431 -14.36 -23.81 18.80
CA LEU A 431 -14.81 -22.73 17.93
C LEU A 431 -13.87 -21.55 18.04
N ILE A 432 -13.39 -21.02 16.92
CA ILE A 432 -12.61 -19.80 16.87
C ILE A 432 -13.48 -18.71 16.23
N VAL A 433 -13.76 -17.64 16.98
CA VAL A 433 -14.58 -16.51 16.55
C VAL A 433 -13.68 -15.30 16.36
N LEU A 434 -13.56 -14.84 15.13
CA LEU A 434 -12.80 -13.61 14.82
C LEU A 434 -13.75 -12.40 14.87
N LEU A 435 -13.46 -11.48 15.79
CA LEU A 435 -14.20 -10.24 16.01
C LEU A 435 -13.37 -9.08 15.42
N GLU A 436 -13.35 -8.99 14.12
CA GLU A 436 -12.59 -7.99 13.40
C GLU A 436 -13.40 -7.39 12.26
N GLU A 437 -12.84 -6.34 11.68
CA GLU A 437 -13.28 -5.78 10.41
C GLU A 437 -13.10 -6.81 9.28
N PRO A 438 -14.17 -7.52 8.87
CA PRO A 438 -14.08 -8.49 7.78
C PRO A 438 -13.90 -7.77 6.43
N PRO A 439 -13.37 -8.42 5.42
CA PRO A 439 -12.92 -9.81 5.34
C PRO A 439 -11.43 -10.01 5.68
N GLN A 440 -10.77 -8.98 6.16
CA GLN A 440 -9.32 -8.86 6.15
C GLN A 440 -8.64 -9.80 7.13
N GLY A 441 -9.10 -9.82 8.37
CA GLY A 441 -8.51 -10.63 9.41
C GLY A 441 -8.70 -12.13 9.20
N MET A 442 -9.90 -12.52 8.71
CA MET A 442 -10.21 -13.92 8.42
C MET A 442 -9.25 -14.49 7.37
N GLN A 443 -9.03 -13.74 6.28
CA GLN A 443 -8.13 -14.16 5.21
C GLN A 443 -6.69 -14.31 5.68
N VAL A 444 -6.23 -13.43 6.58
CA VAL A 444 -4.86 -13.48 7.12
C VAL A 444 -4.71 -14.58 8.15
N LEU A 445 -5.69 -14.77 9.04
CA LEU A 445 -5.65 -15.83 10.02
C LEU A 445 -5.69 -17.20 9.33
N ASP A 446 -6.57 -17.41 8.35
CA ASP A 446 -6.66 -18.62 7.52
C ASP A 446 -5.34 -18.92 6.80
N PHE A 447 -4.68 -17.89 6.28
CA PHE A 447 -3.38 -18.03 5.63
C PHE A 447 -2.30 -18.61 6.55
N TYR A 448 -2.30 -18.24 7.83
CA TYR A 448 -1.36 -18.75 8.83
C TYR A 448 -1.83 -19.99 9.57
N TRP A 449 -3.10 -20.39 9.37
CA TRP A 449 -3.68 -21.49 10.08
C TRP A 449 -3.15 -22.84 9.58
N HIS A 450 -2.61 -23.65 10.48
CA HIS A 450 -2.12 -25.01 10.22
C HIS A 450 -2.76 -26.05 11.15
N GLY A 451 -3.77 -25.66 11.91
CA GLY A 451 -4.45 -26.53 12.86
C GLY A 451 -5.61 -27.33 12.24
N THR A 452 -6.10 -28.29 13.00
CA THR A 452 -7.36 -28.98 12.75
C THR A 452 -8.31 -28.63 13.91
N PRO A 453 -9.51 -28.16 13.64
CA PRO A 453 -10.33 -28.23 12.42
C PRO A 453 -9.97 -27.17 11.38
N PRO A 454 -10.58 -27.25 10.18
CA PRO A 454 -10.36 -26.25 9.14
C PRO A 454 -10.76 -24.84 9.61
N ALA A 455 -10.28 -23.85 8.91
CA ALA A 455 -10.30 -22.42 9.17
C ALA A 455 -11.38 -21.84 10.12
N PRO A 456 -10.95 -21.06 11.09
CA PRO A 456 -11.64 -20.88 12.37
C PRO A 456 -12.98 -20.15 12.37
N THR A 457 -13.30 -19.29 11.42
CA THR A 457 -14.44 -18.37 11.56
C THR A 457 -15.59 -18.70 10.63
N PHE A 458 -15.26 -19.35 9.51
CA PHE A 458 -16.26 -19.77 8.54
C PHE A 458 -17.08 -20.96 9.05
N ASP A 459 -16.55 -21.73 9.98
CA ASP A 459 -17.23 -22.92 10.52
C ASP A 459 -18.55 -22.56 11.19
N GLY A 460 -18.64 -21.40 11.85
CA GLY A 460 -19.87 -20.95 12.51
C GLY A 460 -20.96 -20.47 11.57
N ILE A 461 -20.61 -20.01 10.38
CA ILE A 461 -21.58 -19.51 9.37
C ILE A 461 -21.71 -20.43 8.16
N ASP A 462 -20.83 -21.42 8.01
CA ASP A 462 -20.90 -22.39 6.91
C ASP A 462 -22.04 -23.37 7.14
N PRO A 463 -23.10 -23.34 6.30
CA PRO A 463 -24.26 -24.20 6.49
C PRO A 463 -23.98 -25.71 6.39
N ARG A 464 -22.82 -26.08 5.82
CA ARG A 464 -22.39 -27.48 5.76
C ARG A 464 -22.01 -28.04 7.12
N LEU A 465 -21.63 -27.18 8.06
CA LEU A 465 -21.07 -27.54 9.36
C LEU A 465 -22.09 -27.42 10.52
N HIS A 466 -23.31 -26.99 10.24
CA HIS A 466 -24.37 -26.78 11.23
C HIS A 466 -24.76 -28.03 12.04
N ALA A 467 -24.35 -29.22 11.64
CA ALA A 467 -24.63 -30.46 12.35
C ALA A 467 -23.58 -30.83 13.41
N GLN A 468 -22.58 -29.99 13.68
CA GLN A 468 -21.52 -30.30 14.63
C GLN A 468 -21.99 -30.21 16.09
N PRO A 469 -21.42 -31.01 17.01
CA PRO A 469 -21.73 -30.94 18.43
C PRO A 469 -21.27 -29.59 19.02
N ALA A 470 -21.87 -29.19 20.17
CA ALA A 470 -21.49 -27.99 20.89
C ALA A 470 -19.96 -27.93 21.10
N PRO A 471 -19.33 -26.78 20.85
CA PRO A 471 -17.88 -26.64 20.98
C PRO A 471 -17.45 -26.87 22.44
N ARG A 472 -16.24 -27.43 22.59
CA ARG A 472 -15.62 -27.61 23.91
C ARG A 472 -15.15 -26.29 24.47
N ASN A 473 -14.51 -25.49 23.61
CA ASN A 473 -14.00 -24.14 23.95
C ASN A 473 -14.34 -23.16 22.83
N ILE A 474 -14.42 -21.87 23.20
CA ILE A 474 -14.51 -20.77 22.25
C ILE A 474 -13.25 -19.93 22.41
N TYR A 475 -12.55 -19.68 21.28
CA TYR A 475 -11.45 -18.72 21.19
C TYR A 475 -11.95 -17.47 20.49
N TRP A 476 -12.02 -16.37 21.23
CA TRP A 476 -12.39 -15.07 20.72
C TRP A 476 -11.12 -14.34 20.24
N VAL A 477 -10.98 -14.12 18.95
CA VAL A 477 -9.86 -13.41 18.36
C VAL A 477 -10.32 -12.00 18.02
N MET A 478 -9.70 -11.00 18.64
CA MET A 478 -10.10 -9.60 18.54
C MET A 478 -8.95 -8.75 18.05
N THR A 479 -9.20 -7.93 17.02
CA THR A 479 -8.24 -7.00 16.48
C THR A 479 -8.70 -5.54 16.64
N TYR A 480 -7.82 -4.58 16.50
CA TYR A 480 -8.05 -3.13 16.52
C TYR A 480 -8.67 -2.50 17.77
N ALA A 481 -9.57 -3.16 18.47
CA ALA A 481 -10.19 -2.65 19.70
C ALA A 481 -9.16 -2.39 20.82
N LEU A 482 -7.98 -2.96 20.71
CA LEU A 482 -6.92 -2.91 21.72
C LEU A 482 -6.19 -1.57 21.83
N ASN A 483 -6.35 -0.67 20.85
CA ASN A 483 -5.74 0.66 20.94
C ASN A 483 -6.42 1.60 21.94
N ASP A 484 -7.63 1.26 22.37
CA ASP A 484 -8.28 1.98 23.46
C ASP A 484 -8.27 1.11 24.71
N PRO A 485 -7.43 1.43 25.73
CA PRO A 485 -7.42 0.71 27.01
C PRO A 485 -8.80 0.57 27.64
N LYS A 486 -9.70 1.51 27.35
CA LYS A 486 -11.10 1.48 27.83
C LYS A 486 -11.89 0.30 27.29
N TYR A 487 -11.63 -0.15 26.04
CA TYR A 487 -12.28 -1.35 25.47
C TYR A 487 -11.81 -2.62 26.16
N LEU A 488 -10.51 -2.75 26.40
CA LEU A 488 -9.93 -3.89 27.12
C LEU A 488 -10.45 -3.96 28.55
N GLU A 489 -10.50 -2.82 29.22
CA GLU A 489 -11.04 -2.69 30.56
C GLU A 489 -12.55 -2.96 30.59
N ALA A 490 -13.32 -2.45 29.62
CA ALA A 490 -14.74 -2.75 29.47
C ALA A 490 -14.99 -4.24 29.22
N LEU A 491 -14.19 -4.92 28.39
CA LEU A 491 -14.28 -6.35 28.15
C LEU A 491 -13.89 -7.18 29.38
N ARG A 492 -12.85 -6.79 30.11
CA ARG A 492 -12.43 -7.43 31.36
C ARG A 492 -13.47 -7.24 32.46
N ASN A 493 -14.03 -6.03 32.60
CA ASN A 493 -15.01 -5.69 33.64
C ASN A 493 -16.45 -6.13 33.30
N ALA A 494 -16.76 -6.36 32.03
CA ALA A 494 -18.07 -6.84 31.60
C ALA A 494 -18.23 -8.37 31.74
N SER A 495 -17.26 -9.08 32.34
CA SER A 495 -17.41 -10.49 32.66
C SER A 495 -18.42 -10.64 33.83
N PRO A 496 -19.56 -11.37 33.67
CA PRO A 496 -20.41 -11.65 34.78
C PRO A 496 -19.66 -12.39 35.89
N PRO A 497 -19.99 -12.17 37.17
CA PRO A 497 -19.41 -12.97 38.24
C PRO A 497 -19.64 -14.46 37.93
N GLY A 498 -18.56 -15.23 37.79
CA GLY A 498 -18.63 -16.68 37.49
C GLY A 498 -18.27 -17.07 36.04
N HIS A 499 -18.08 -16.15 35.12
CA HIS A 499 -17.59 -16.44 33.76
C HIS A 499 -16.29 -15.65 33.49
N ASN A 500 -15.19 -16.14 34.00
CA ASN A 500 -13.86 -15.62 33.64
C ASN A 500 -13.38 -16.34 32.38
N PHE A 501 -12.77 -15.59 31.46
CA PHE A 501 -11.98 -16.22 30.41
C PHE A 501 -10.87 -17.05 31.07
N ALA A 502 -10.71 -18.28 30.61
CA ALA A 502 -9.73 -19.21 31.18
C ALA A 502 -8.28 -18.75 30.89
N SER A 503 -8.08 -18.13 29.73
CA SER A 503 -6.80 -17.51 29.38
C SER A 503 -6.99 -16.27 28.53
N VAL A 504 -6.00 -15.37 28.59
CA VAL A 504 -5.91 -14.17 27.76
C VAL A 504 -4.49 -14.13 27.19
N ALA A 505 -4.37 -14.21 25.87
CA ALA A 505 -3.10 -14.06 25.18
C ALA A 505 -3.11 -12.77 24.37
N GLU A 506 -2.07 -11.95 24.58
CA GLU A 506 -1.91 -10.65 23.91
C GLU A 506 -0.81 -10.77 22.86
N PHE A 507 -1.12 -10.39 21.63
CA PHE A 507 -0.21 -10.25 20.51
C PHE A 507 -0.22 -8.79 20.06
N ASP A 508 0.68 -8.39 19.17
CA ASP A 508 0.63 -7.03 18.64
C ASP A 508 -0.73 -6.78 17.95
N ARG A 509 -1.53 -5.89 18.53
CA ARG A 509 -2.88 -5.48 18.10
C ARG A 509 -3.89 -6.61 17.94
N LEU A 510 -3.66 -7.72 18.61
CA LEU A 510 -4.55 -8.85 18.58
C LEU A 510 -4.62 -9.47 19.98
N LEU A 511 -5.83 -9.79 20.38
CA LEU A 511 -6.15 -10.43 21.65
C LEU A 511 -6.84 -11.74 21.38
N VAL A 512 -6.44 -12.80 22.06
CA VAL A 512 -7.13 -14.09 22.06
C VAL A 512 -7.65 -14.34 23.48
N LEU A 513 -8.98 -14.47 23.61
CA LEU A 513 -9.65 -14.84 24.85
C LEU A 513 -10.17 -16.26 24.73
N GLU A 514 -9.94 -17.10 25.72
CA GLU A 514 -10.39 -18.49 25.78
C GLU A 514 -11.58 -18.61 26.75
N GLU A 515 -12.71 -19.13 26.28
CA GLU A 515 -13.90 -19.49 27.08
C GLU A 515 -14.05 -21.00 27.08
N ASN A 516 -13.90 -21.63 28.24
CA ASN A 516 -13.96 -23.08 28.37
C ASN A 516 -15.37 -23.58 28.66
N ASN A 517 -15.75 -24.71 28.06
CA ASN A 517 -17.02 -25.41 28.28
C ASN A 517 -18.24 -24.47 28.22
N PRO A 518 -18.41 -23.68 27.14
CA PRO A 518 -19.52 -22.73 27.06
C PRO A 518 -20.90 -23.41 27.04
N GLY A 519 -20.98 -24.73 26.82
CA GLY A 519 -22.23 -25.45 26.59
C GLY A 519 -22.86 -25.00 25.26
N ASP A 520 -23.99 -24.31 25.34
CA ASP A 520 -24.59 -23.68 24.15
C ASP A 520 -23.82 -22.39 23.79
N VAL A 521 -23.44 -22.28 22.53
CA VAL A 521 -22.67 -21.13 21.99
C VAL A 521 -23.51 -19.85 21.93
N LEU A 522 -24.82 -19.97 21.67
CA LEU A 522 -25.72 -18.84 21.46
C LEU A 522 -25.73 -17.83 22.64
N PRO A 523 -25.83 -18.27 23.91
CA PRO A 523 -25.72 -17.38 25.05
C PRO A 523 -24.38 -16.63 25.10
N SER A 524 -23.27 -17.28 24.72
CA SER A 524 -21.95 -16.63 24.70
C SER A 524 -21.87 -15.57 23.60
N LEU A 525 -22.39 -15.84 22.41
CA LEU A 525 -22.49 -14.86 21.34
C LEU A 525 -23.37 -13.66 21.73
N ARG A 526 -24.51 -13.90 22.37
CA ARG A 526 -25.40 -12.83 22.85
C ARG A 526 -24.72 -11.98 23.91
N ARG A 527 -24.11 -12.59 24.92
CA ARG A 527 -23.32 -11.84 25.92
C ARG A 527 -22.24 -10.99 25.32
N MET A 528 -21.50 -11.52 24.33
CA MET A 528 -20.45 -10.76 23.64
C MET A 528 -21.06 -9.59 22.84
N ALA A 529 -22.18 -9.80 22.14
CA ALA A 529 -22.87 -8.74 21.42
C ALA A 529 -23.37 -7.63 22.35
N ASP A 530 -23.96 -7.99 23.51
CA ASP A 530 -24.42 -7.03 24.52
C ASP A 530 -23.25 -6.17 25.03
N ARG A 531 -22.10 -6.78 25.28
CA ARG A 531 -20.86 -6.08 25.71
C ARG A 531 -20.37 -5.10 24.66
N MET A 532 -20.33 -5.55 23.39
CA MET A 532 -19.89 -4.71 22.28
C MET A 532 -20.85 -3.55 22.02
N THR A 533 -22.14 -3.77 22.22
CA THR A 533 -23.18 -2.73 22.11
C THR A 533 -23.07 -1.71 23.24
N ALA A 534 -22.75 -2.15 24.45
CA ALA A 534 -22.58 -1.28 25.61
C ALA A 534 -21.28 -0.44 25.56
N ALA A 535 -20.31 -0.82 24.73
CA ALA A 535 -19.10 -0.04 24.50
C ALA A 535 -19.45 1.28 23.81
N ASN A 536 -18.75 2.36 24.15
CA ASN A 536 -19.00 3.68 23.58
C ASN A 536 -17.74 4.22 22.87
N PRO A 537 -17.71 4.33 21.53
CA PRO A 537 -18.77 3.99 20.57
C PRO A 537 -18.94 2.47 20.40
N PRO A 538 -20.13 2.00 19.98
CA PRO A 538 -20.35 0.58 19.72
C PRO A 538 -19.43 0.11 18.57
N PHE A 539 -18.85 -1.07 18.74
CA PHE A 539 -17.92 -1.61 17.76
C PHE A 539 -18.66 -2.35 16.65
N SER A 540 -19.11 -1.60 15.64
CA SER A 540 -19.99 -2.08 14.57
C SER A 540 -19.53 -3.36 13.82
N PRO A 541 -18.24 -3.53 13.45
CA PRO A 541 -17.78 -4.72 12.76
C PRO A 541 -17.92 -6.01 13.57
N SER A 542 -17.53 -5.97 14.83
CA SER A 542 -17.67 -7.13 15.72
C SER A 542 -19.12 -7.50 15.95
N LEU A 543 -20.01 -6.50 16.06
CA LEU A 543 -21.46 -6.71 16.21
C LEU A 543 -22.04 -7.41 14.98
N GLN A 544 -21.65 -7.00 13.77
CA GLN A 544 -22.09 -7.65 12.54
C GLN A 544 -21.69 -9.13 12.53
N ALA A 545 -20.43 -9.44 12.80
CA ALA A 545 -19.94 -10.81 12.88
C ALA A 545 -20.75 -11.64 13.90
N LEU A 546 -21.00 -11.07 15.08
CA LEU A 546 -21.77 -11.73 16.14
C LEU A 546 -23.22 -11.98 15.75
N PHE A 547 -23.88 -11.02 15.11
CA PHE A 547 -25.27 -11.18 14.65
C PHE A 547 -25.38 -12.17 13.49
N THR A 548 -24.39 -12.17 12.57
CA THR A 548 -24.32 -13.14 11.47
C THR A 548 -24.16 -14.57 12.01
N LEU A 549 -23.27 -14.79 12.98
CA LEU A 549 -23.07 -16.07 13.64
C LEU A 549 -24.32 -16.52 14.41
N GLN A 550 -24.97 -15.61 15.15
CA GLN A 550 -26.24 -15.91 15.84
C GLN A 550 -27.31 -16.31 14.84
N GLY A 551 -27.43 -15.57 13.72
CA GLY A 551 -28.39 -15.91 12.65
C GLY A 551 -28.15 -17.30 12.08
N SER A 552 -26.87 -17.63 11.79
CA SER A 552 -26.48 -18.95 11.28
C SER A 552 -26.84 -20.09 12.27
N LEU A 553 -26.60 -19.89 13.56
CA LEU A 553 -26.99 -20.87 14.59
C LEU A 553 -28.51 -21.03 14.75
N MET A 554 -29.27 -19.93 14.67
CA MET A 554 -30.74 -20.01 14.71
C MET A 554 -31.30 -20.73 13.48
N GLN A 555 -30.74 -20.45 12.30
CA GLN A 555 -31.07 -21.17 11.06
C GLN A 555 -30.79 -22.67 11.20
N ALA A 556 -29.63 -23.06 11.74
CA ALA A 556 -29.28 -24.46 11.98
C ALA A 556 -30.27 -25.18 12.93
N ARG A 557 -30.92 -24.44 13.83
CA ARG A 557 -31.98 -24.94 14.74
C ARG A 557 -33.38 -24.97 14.11
N GLY A 558 -33.50 -24.49 12.87
CA GLY A 558 -34.76 -24.40 12.14
C GLY A 558 -35.58 -23.14 12.40
N ASP A 559 -35.08 -22.20 13.22
CA ASP A 559 -35.75 -20.92 13.46
C ASP A 559 -35.29 -19.88 12.42
N THR A 560 -35.83 -20.02 11.21
CA THR A 560 -35.45 -19.19 10.05
C THR A 560 -35.95 -17.75 10.15
N GLN A 561 -37.02 -17.50 10.93
CA GLN A 561 -37.55 -16.16 11.14
C GLN A 561 -36.65 -15.35 12.06
N GLU A 562 -36.18 -15.92 13.17
CA GLU A 562 -35.22 -15.26 14.05
C GLU A 562 -33.88 -15.10 13.34
N ALA A 563 -33.43 -16.10 12.55
CA ALA A 563 -32.23 -15.99 11.71
C ALA A 563 -32.30 -14.81 10.76
N ALA A 564 -33.39 -14.66 10.00
CA ALA A 564 -33.60 -13.54 9.08
C ALA A 564 -33.62 -12.18 9.81
N SER A 565 -34.19 -12.13 11.03
CA SER A 565 -34.17 -10.92 11.86
C SER A 565 -32.75 -10.54 12.29
N LEU A 566 -31.94 -11.52 12.70
CA LEU A 566 -30.54 -11.31 13.09
C LEU A 566 -29.67 -10.88 11.91
N TYR A 567 -29.86 -11.48 10.73
CA TYR A 567 -29.15 -11.08 9.51
C TYR A 567 -29.46 -9.64 9.07
N ARG A 568 -30.72 -9.20 9.22
CA ARG A 568 -31.08 -7.78 9.00
C ARG A 568 -30.42 -6.86 10.03
N THR A 569 -30.34 -7.30 11.28
CA THR A 569 -29.70 -6.53 12.37
C THR A 569 -28.18 -6.41 12.14
N ALA A 570 -27.55 -7.46 11.59
CA ALA A 570 -26.15 -7.43 11.20
C ALA A 570 -25.88 -6.30 10.19
N GLY A 571 -26.80 -6.08 9.23
CA GLY A 571 -26.70 -5.02 8.23
C GLY A 571 -25.54 -5.22 7.25
N PRO A 572 -25.32 -4.27 6.34
CA PRO A 572 -24.18 -4.29 5.45
C PRO A 572 -22.92 -3.84 6.17
N PHE A 573 -21.85 -4.60 6.04
CA PHE A 573 -20.53 -4.17 6.51
C PHE A 573 -19.77 -3.36 5.44
N TYR A 574 -19.69 -3.92 4.25
CA TYR A 574 -19.33 -3.28 2.99
C TYR A 574 -20.30 -3.72 1.92
N LEU A 575 -20.69 -2.84 1.02
CA LEU A 575 -21.53 -3.15 -0.15
C LEU A 575 -20.72 -3.97 -1.19
N LEU A 576 -20.12 -5.07 -0.77
CA LEU A 576 -19.26 -5.94 -1.58
C LEU A 576 -19.80 -7.38 -1.71
N GLY A 577 -20.90 -7.70 -1.04
CA GLY A 577 -21.48 -9.04 -1.08
C GLY A 577 -21.81 -9.50 -2.49
N ASP A 578 -22.32 -8.62 -3.34
CA ASP A 578 -22.62 -8.90 -4.75
C ASP A 578 -21.35 -9.23 -5.57
N GLU A 579 -20.21 -8.59 -5.27
CA GLU A 579 -18.94 -8.88 -5.95
C GLU A 579 -18.42 -10.27 -5.60
N TYR A 580 -18.53 -10.64 -4.33
CA TYR A 580 -18.18 -11.98 -3.86
C TYR A 580 -19.12 -13.05 -4.42
N LEU A 581 -20.43 -12.78 -4.47
CA LEU A 581 -21.40 -13.66 -5.06
C LEU A 581 -21.11 -13.90 -6.55
N THR A 582 -20.90 -12.84 -7.32
CA THR A 582 -20.52 -12.92 -8.74
C THR A 582 -19.22 -13.70 -8.95
N THR A 583 -18.26 -13.52 -8.04
CA THR A 583 -17.00 -14.25 -8.07
C THR A 583 -17.19 -15.73 -7.78
N ALA A 584 -18.04 -16.07 -6.80
CA ALA A 584 -18.42 -17.42 -6.48
C ALA A 584 -19.07 -18.15 -7.67
N GLU A 585 -20.04 -17.50 -8.33
CA GLU A 585 -20.67 -18.00 -9.55
C GLU A 585 -19.66 -18.23 -10.67
N GLY A 586 -18.70 -17.32 -10.83
CA GLY A 586 -17.60 -17.44 -11.78
C GLY A 586 -16.66 -18.61 -11.50
N PHE A 587 -16.33 -18.92 -10.25
CA PHE A 587 -15.58 -20.12 -9.88
C PHE A 587 -16.40 -21.39 -10.11
N HIS A 588 -17.67 -21.37 -9.75
CA HIS A 588 -18.59 -22.49 -9.92
C HIS A 588 -18.72 -22.89 -11.41
N THR A 589 -18.93 -21.93 -12.30
CA THR A 589 -18.99 -22.19 -13.76
C THR A 589 -17.70 -22.77 -14.32
N ARG A 590 -16.55 -22.52 -13.70
CA ARG A 590 -15.25 -23.10 -14.06
C ARG A 590 -14.98 -24.45 -13.40
N GLY A 591 -15.89 -24.95 -12.58
CA GLY A 591 -15.77 -26.21 -11.86
C GLY A 591 -14.92 -26.16 -10.58
N ASP A 592 -14.45 -24.97 -10.17
CA ASP A 592 -13.71 -24.78 -8.91
C ASP A 592 -14.69 -24.59 -7.75
N ARG A 593 -15.24 -25.72 -7.26
CA ARG A 593 -16.25 -25.73 -6.19
C ARG A 593 -15.70 -25.18 -4.87
N SER A 594 -14.44 -25.49 -4.53
CA SER A 594 -13.83 -25.03 -3.28
C SER A 594 -13.71 -23.50 -3.22
N ALA A 595 -13.29 -22.89 -4.33
CA ALA A 595 -13.25 -21.45 -4.44
C ALA A 595 -14.67 -20.83 -4.44
N ALA A 596 -15.63 -21.46 -5.14
CA ALA A 596 -17.01 -21.00 -5.16
C ALA A 596 -17.62 -20.95 -3.76
N TRP A 597 -17.43 -22.00 -2.95
CA TRP A 597 -17.87 -22.04 -1.56
C TRP A 597 -17.26 -20.95 -0.71
N ARG A 598 -15.95 -20.75 -0.79
CA ARG A 598 -15.25 -19.71 -0.03
C ARG A 598 -15.80 -18.32 -0.31
N GLU A 599 -15.97 -17.99 -1.58
CA GLU A 599 -16.49 -16.68 -1.98
C GLU A 599 -17.99 -16.52 -1.61
N ALA A 600 -18.79 -17.59 -1.69
CA ALA A 600 -20.18 -17.57 -1.27
C ALA A 600 -20.34 -17.34 0.24
N ILE A 601 -19.54 -18.03 1.06
CA ILE A 601 -19.50 -17.80 2.52
C ILE A 601 -19.03 -16.39 2.85
N MET A 602 -18.06 -15.87 2.11
CA MET A 602 -17.64 -14.48 2.28
C MET A 602 -18.76 -13.48 1.92
N SER A 603 -19.49 -13.75 0.85
CA SER A 603 -20.67 -12.97 0.48
C SER A 603 -21.73 -12.97 1.59
N LEU A 604 -22.04 -14.16 2.16
CA LEU A 604 -22.94 -14.30 3.30
C LEU A 604 -22.48 -13.49 4.51
N PHE A 605 -21.19 -13.52 4.80
CA PHE A 605 -20.63 -12.80 5.93
C PHE A 605 -20.74 -11.28 5.76
N LEU A 606 -20.55 -10.77 4.56
CA LEU A 606 -20.58 -9.31 4.27
C LEU A 606 -21.98 -8.73 4.19
N GLU A 607 -22.94 -9.46 3.62
CA GLU A 607 -24.30 -9.00 3.39
C GLU A 607 -25.34 -10.12 3.67
N PRO A 608 -25.39 -10.65 4.93
CA PRO A 608 -26.22 -11.82 5.27
C PRO A 608 -27.73 -11.60 5.10
N TYR A 609 -28.16 -10.37 4.95
CA TYR A 609 -29.57 -9.99 4.76
C TYR A 609 -30.05 -10.09 3.30
N ARG A 610 -29.18 -10.48 2.35
CA ARG A 610 -29.54 -10.56 0.93
C ARG A 610 -30.10 -11.94 0.54
N PRO A 611 -31.36 -12.03 0.07
CA PRO A 611 -31.98 -13.30 -0.32
C PRO A 611 -31.22 -14.07 -1.40
N GLN A 612 -30.58 -13.35 -2.34
CA GLN A 612 -29.84 -13.94 -3.47
C GLN A 612 -28.68 -14.81 -3.00
N ILE A 613 -28.00 -14.40 -1.91
CA ILE A 613 -26.88 -15.16 -1.34
C ILE A 613 -27.37 -16.50 -0.78
N HIS A 614 -28.45 -16.49 -0.01
CA HIS A 614 -29.07 -17.70 0.55
C HIS A 614 -29.62 -18.62 -0.55
N THR A 615 -30.18 -18.05 -1.62
CA THR A 615 -30.62 -18.81 -2.79
C THR A 615 -29.45 -19.53 -3.47
N TYR A 616 -28.34 -18.86 -3.63
CA TYR A 616 -27.14 -19.45 -4.23
C TYR A 616 -26.50 -20.50 -3.33
N LEU A 617 -26.41 -20.27 -2.01
CA LEU A 617 -25.96 -21.28 -1.05
C LEU A 617 -26.83 -22.52 -1.07
N ALA A 618 -28.15 -22.35 -1.16
CA ALA A 618 -29.09 -23.47 -1.29
C ALA A 618 -28.84 -24.31 -2.55
N GLN A 619 -28.47 -23.68 -3.67
CA GLN A 619 -28.06 -24.37 -4.90
C GLN A 619 -26.79 -25.20 -4.68
N LEU A 620 -25.74 -24.62 -4.11
CA LEU A 620 -24.48 -25.33 -3.83
C LEU A 620 -24.68 -26.50 -2.88
N LEU A 621 -25.54 -26.35 -1.82
CA LEU A 621 -25.86 -27.41 -0.88
C LEU A 621 -26.60 -28.56 -1.55
N ASN A 622 -27.51 -28.28 -2.48
CA ASN A 622 -28.21 -29.33 -3.25
C ASN A 622 -27.23 -30.13 -4.12
N GLU A 623 -26.24 -29.50 -4.70
CA GLU A 623 -25.22 -30.19 -5.48
C GLU A 623 -24.32 -31.10 -4.63
N GLU A 624 -24.16 -30.79 -3.35
CA GLU A 624 -23.46 -31.61 -2.36
C GLU A 624 -24.38 -32.64 -1.64
N ALA A 625 -25.62 -32.78 -2.10
CA ALA A 625 -26.64 -33.66 -1.50
C ALA A 625 -27.03 -33.33 -0.04
N LEU A 626 -26.84 -32.07 0.38
CA LEU A 626 -27.20 -31.54 1.69
C LEU A 626 -28.60 -30.92 1.67
N SER A 627 -29.61 -31.70 1.32
CA SER A 627 -30.98 -31.23 1.11
C SER A 627 -31.62 -30.56 2.33
N PRO A 628 -31.43 -31.02 3.59
CA PRO A 628 -32.01 -30.35 4.76
C PRO A 628 -31.47 -28.94 4.93
N GLN A 629 -30.15 -28.73 4.78
CA GLN A 629 -29.52 -27.43 4.89
C GLN A 629 -29.93 -26.50 3.74
N SER A 630 -30.05 -27.04 2.52
CA SER A 630 -30.56 -26.31 1.37
C SER A 630 -31.99 -25.81 1.59
N ALA A 631 -32.87 -26.63 2.21
CA ALA A 631 -34.24 -26.22 2.51
C ALA A 631 -34.28 -25.06 3.53
N LEU A 632 -33.39 -25.06 4.52
CA LEU A 632 -33.26 -23.95 5.49
C LEU A 632 -32.79 -22.67 4.81
N GLU A 633 -31.78 -22.72 3.93
CA GLU A 633 -31.31 -21.56 3.16
C GLU A 633 -32.42 -20.98 2.27
N GLN A 634 -33.18 -21.83 1.58
CA GLN A 634 -34.33 -21.39 0.79
C GLN A 634 -35.41 -20.73 1.64
N GLN A 635 -35.63 -21.23 2.85
CA GLN A 635 -36.63 -20.64 3.76
C GLN A 635 -36.14 -19.27 4.26
N VAL A 636 -34.88 -19.15 4.67
CA VAL A 636 -34.28 -17.84 5.06
C VAL A 636 -34.39 -16.84 3.92
N ALA A 637 -34.08 -17.23 2.69
CA ALA A 637 -34.24 -16.36 1.52
C ALA A 637 -35.67 -15.80 1.43
N ARG A 638 -36.69 -16.68 1.56
CA ARG A 638 -38.12 -16.26 1.58
C ARG A 638 -38.43 -15.33 2.75
N ASP A 639 -37.94 -15.64 3.95
CA ASP A 639 -38.19 -14.84 5.15
C ASP A 639 -37.52 -13.45 5.07
N LEU A 640 -36.44 -13.33 4.31
CA LEU A 640 -35.77 -12.05 4.00
C LEU A 640 -36.55 -11.23 2.97
N GLU A 641 -37.21 -11.84 1.98
CA GLU A 641 -38.03 -11.17 0.96
C GLU A 641 -39.34 -10.60 1.50
N PHE A 642 -40.01 -11.31 2.44
CA PHE A 642 -41.40 -11.00 2.88
C PHE A 642 -41.56 -9.79 3.82
N ARG A 643 -40.52 -9.00 4.10
CA ARG A 643 -40.58 -7.82 4.98
C ARG A 643 -40.00 -6.52 4.35
N ASN A 644 -40.03 -6.40 3.04
CA ASN A 644 -39.81 -5.13 2.36
C ASN A 644 -41.11 -4.32 2.21
#